data_41920e8d50796effabb9f60c25694cee
#
_entry.id   41920e8d50796effabb9f60c25694cee
#
_cell.length_a   1.000
_cell.length_b   1.000
_cell.length_c   1.000
_cell.angle_alpha   90.00
_cell.angle_beta   90.00
_cell.angle_gamma   90.00
#
_symmetry.space_group_name_H-M   'P 1'
#
loop_
_entity.id
_entity.type
_entity.pdbx_description
1 polymer ?
#
loop_
_entity_poly.entity_id
_entity_poly.type
_entity_poly.pdbx_seq_one_letter_code
_entity_poly.pdbx_strand_id
1 'polypeptide(L)'
;MIYADVIIDISHEKLDRDFQYRVPEELVQAIKPGVVVTVPFGKGNILRKGYVTGISGTAKYDASKLKEIRGVSTDSETTESRLIALAAWMKETYGSTMIQALKTVLPVKDKVRAKEKRLILFTGKKEEGQALLGKLEGSRFKARERFLRAILEAGSLDYTYASKELGAGISVLDFFEKKGLITIESQEMYRIPEGLGLVKENMELSLNQEQLLAAEQIFREWQEPDPRPALLFGVTGSGKTQVYMRLIQKVLEEGKQAIVLIPEIALTYQTVRRFYAMFGDKVSVLNSRLSQGERYDQFKRAKRGEIQVMVGPRSALFTPFSDLGLIVIDEEHEPTYKSENTPRYHARETAIERARMEHARVVMGSATPSLEAYSHACDGEYLLVKLNARYEERPLPQVSIVDLREELKKGNRSVLSLELKRDLEQVLERREQAMLFLNRRGYAGFVSCRACGHVMKCPHCDVSLSEHNGNRLICHYCGYETVKPEICPSCGSPHIGGFKAGTQQIEKVIEKEFPKARVLRMDFDTTRTKDSYEKILASFAKHEADILVGTQMIVKGHDFPNVTLVGVIAADLSLNMDDYHCGERTFQLLTQAVGRSGRGNRPGQAVIQTYQPEHYSIQAAAIQDYEKFYKEEMGYRMLLDYPPAAHMMTVFGACQDEELLKNAMYYIEVFIRRVSPKEELHMIGPAAASVGKVKDVYRQVIHLKHRDICFLTAVREKLEKYIEINSGFRKIYIQFDMN
;
A
#
# COMPACT_ATOMS: atom_id res chain seq x y z
N MET A 1 16.96 -23.84 29.98
CA MET A 1 16.12 -24.60 29.04
C MET A 1 15.48 -23.64 28.07
N ILE A 2 15.48 -23.97 26.79
CA ILE A 2 14.89 -23.15 25.72
C ILE A 2 13.64 -23.86 25.21
N TYR A 3 12.61 -23.08 24.90
CA TYR A 3 11.33 -23.54 24.39
C TYR A 3 11.07 -22.89 23.02
N ALA A 4 10.46 -23.62 22.10
CA ALA A 4 10.05 -23.12 20.82
C ALA A 4 8.52 -23.19 20.68
N ASP A 5 7.92 -22.11 20.22
CA ASP A 5 6.53 -22.09 19.79
C ASP A 5 6.49 -22.58 18.35
N VAL A 6 5.62 -23.57 18.07
CA VAL A 6 5.58 -24.27 16.79
C VAL A 6 4.13 -24.32 16.27
N ILE A 7 3.92 -23.91 15.05
CA ILE A 7 2.69 -24.13 14.31
C ILE A 7 2.82 -25.41 13.46
N ILE A 8 1.93 -26.35 13.66
CA ILE A 8 1.96 -27.67 12.98
C ILE A 8 1.28 -27.64 11.62
N ASP A 9 0.28 -26.78 11.46
CA ASP A 9 -0.44 -26.63 10.20
C ASP A 9 -0.60 -25.12 9.91
N ILE A 10 -0.05 -24.68 8.79
CA ILE A 10 -0.14 -23.29 8.34
C ILE A 10 -1.38 -23.00 7.49
N SER A 11 -2.36 -23.93 7.44
CA SER A 11 -3.65 -23.62 6.83
C SER A 11 -4.36 -22.51 7.62
N HIS A 12 -5.00 -21.59 6.93
CA HIS A 12 -5.59 -20.39 7.53
C HIS A 12 -6.61 -20.67 8.65
N GLU A 13 -7.33 -21.79 8.56
CA GLU A 13 -8.31 -22.20 9.58
C GLU A 13 -7.66 -22.72 10.89
N LYS A 14 -6.37 -23.07 10.85
CA LYS A 14 -5.68 -23.71 11.98
C LYS A 14 -4.51 -22.87 12.52
N LEU A 15 -4.30 -21.67 12.01
CA LEU A 15 -3.27 -20.72 12.50
C LEU A 15 -3.55 -20.16 13.91
N ASP A 16 -4.69 -20.50 14.51
CA ASP A 16 -5.11 -19.90 15.79
C ASP A 16 -4.44 -20.53 17.03
N ARG A 17 -3.57 -21.52 16.84
CA ARG A 17 -2.87 -22.17 17.96
C ARG A 17 -1.42 -22.47 17.62
N ASP A 18 -0.50 -21.92 18.40
CA ASP A 18 0.86 -22.38 18.53
C ASP A 18 0.96 -23.42 19.66
N PHE A 19 1.89 -24.35 19.53
CA PHE A 19 2.17 -25.37 20.51
C PHE A 19 3.59 -25.19 20.98
N GLN A 20 3.82 -25.12 22.30
CA GLN A 20 5.14 -24.99 22.84
C GLN A 20 5.81 -26.36 22.98
N TYR A 21 7.07 -26.44 22.56
CA TYR A 21 7.93 -27.63 22.65
C TYR A 21 9.23 -27.29 23.35
N ARG A 22 9.82 -28.24 24.04
CA ARG A 22 11.17 -28.13 24.58
C ARG A 22 12.17 -28.32 23.44
N VAL A 23 13.22 -27.47 23.45
CA VAL A 23 14.32 -27.56 22.49
C VAL A 23 15.43 -28.39 23.11
N PRO A 24 15.84 -29.53 22.54
CA PRO A 24 17.01 -30.28 22.96
C PRO A 24 18.28 -29.42 22.85
N GLU A 25 19.24 -29.63 23.76
CA GLU A 25 20.49 -28.84 23.80
C GLU A 25 21.26 -28.88 22.48
N GLU A 26 21.25 -30.02 21.80
CA GLU A 26 21.91 -30.24 20.52
C GLU A 26 21.28 -29.39 19.36
N LEU A 27 20.04 -28.99 19.48
CA LEU A 27 19.29 -28.26 18.44
C LEU A 27 19.19 -26.74 18.72
N VAL A 28 19.67 -26.27 19.85
CA VAL A 28 19.51 -24.86 20.27
C VAL A 28 20.05 -23.85 19.23
N GLN A 29 21.20 -24.15 18.62
CA GLN A 29 21.80 -23.28 17.63
C GLN A 29 21.11 -23.33 16.27
N ALA A 30 20.44 -24.45 15.96
CA ALA A 30 19.77 -24.67 14.68
C ALA A 30 18.33 -24.17 14.66
N ILE A 31 17.71 -23.93 15.83
CA ILE A 31 16.32 -23.52 15.94
C ILE A 31 16.20 -22.00 15.93
N LYS A 32 15.53 -21.50 14.87
CA LYS A 32 15.20 -20.07 14.69
C LYS A 32 13.77 -19.98 14.16
N PRO A 33 13.08 -18.82 14.31
CA PRO A 33 11.80 -18.60 13.63
C PRO A 33 11.91 -18.89 12.12
N GLY A 34 10.91 -19.59 11.57
CA GLY A 34 10.89 -20.05 10.19
C GLY A 34 11.44 -21.47 9.98
N VAL A 35 12.25 -22.01 10.88
CA VAL A 35 12.82 -23.35 10.74
C VAL A 35 11.72 -24.42 10.79
N VAL A 36 11.81 -25.40 9.88
CA VAL A 36 10.93 -26.56 9.85
C VAL A 36 11.44 -27.63 10.81
N VAL A 37 10.57 -28.03 11.73
CA VAL A 37 10.91 -29.03 12.76
C VAL A 37 9.96 -30.24 12.68
N THR A 38 10.45 -31.38 13.14
CA THR A 38 9.61 -32.56 13.33
C THR A 38 9.25 -32.66 14.81
N VAL A 39 7.96 -32.64 15.11
CA VAL A 39 7.41 -32.65 16.47
C VAL A 39 6.40 -33.75 16.68
N PRO A 40 6.36 -34.36 17.90
CA PRO A 40 5.32 -35.31 18.26
C PRO A 40 4.00 -34.59 18.59
N PHE A 41 2.93 -34.91 17.87
CA PHE A 41 1.63 -34.25 18.01
C PHE A 41 0.52 -35.21 18.45
N GLY A 42 -0.43 -34.69 19.24
CA GLY A 42 -1.60 -35.42 19.73
C GLY A 42 -1.29 -36.49 20.78
N LYS A 43 -2.33 -37.23 21.25
CA LYS A 43 -2.20 -38.27 22.27
C LYS A 43 -1.34 -39.47 21.79
N GLY A 44 -1.29 -39.71 20.48
CA GLY A 44 -0.52 -40.80 19.88
C GLY A 44 0.93 -40.49 19.52
N ASN A 45 1.45 -39.28 19.84
CA ASN A 45 2.81 -38.85 19.51
C ASN A 45 3.19 -39.01 18.03
N ILE A 46 2.23 -38.84 17.13
CA ILE A 46 2.47 -38.92 15.68
C ILE A 46 3.42 -37.81 15.28
N LEU A 47 4.51 -38.13 14.60
CA LEU A 47 5.46 -37.13 14.13
C LEU A 47 4.83 -36.28 13.03
N ARG A 48 4.88 -34.98 13.20
CA ARG A 48 4.38 -33.98 12.26
C ARG A 48 5.46 -32.94 11.98
N LYS A 49 5.48 -32.44 10.74
CA LYS A 49 6.24 -31.23 10.40
C LYS A 49 5.54 -30.01 11.00
N GLY A 50 6.31 -29.11 11.59
CA GLY A 50 5.83 -27.84 12.10
C GLY A 50 6.85 -26.73 11.82
N TYR A 51 6.42 -25.50 11.95
CA TYR A 51 7.26 -24.31 11.74
C TYR A 51 7.46 -23.59 13.06
N VAL A 52 8.71 -23.28 13.39
CA VAL A 52 9.05 -22.49 14.57
C VAL A 52 8.59 -21.04 14.34
N THR A 53 7.80 -20.51 15.28
CA THR A 53 7.23 -19.16 15.20
C THR A 53 7.81 -18.22 16.26
N GLY A 54 8.48 -18.79 17.27
CA GLY A 54 9.11 -18.03 18.35
C GLY A 54 9.95 -18.91 19.24
N ILE A 55 10.84 -18.28 20.01
CA ILE A 55 11.71 -18.93 20.99
C ILE A 55 11.57 -18.20 22.32
N SER A 56 11.50 -18.92 23.41
CA SER A 56 11.44 -18.33 24.74
C SER A 56 12.30 -19.10 25.76
N GLY A 57 12.80 -18.38 26.77
CA GLY A 57 13.47 -19.00 27.92
C GLY A 57 12.52 -19.49 29.01
N THR A 58 11.20 -19.19 28.89
CA THR A 58 10.18 -19.51 29.87
C THR A 58 9.11 -20.41 29.28
N ALA A 59 8.66 -21.43 30.05
CA ALA A 59 7.57 -22.28 29.65
C ALA A 59 6.23 -21.55 29.84
N LYS A 60 5.37 -21.55 28.82
CA LYS A 60 4.00 -21.05 28.88
C LYS A 60 3.05 -22.02 29.59
N TYR A 61 3.45 -23.28 29.69
CA TYR A 61 2.70 -24.39 30.28
C TYR A 61 3.57 -25.17 31.26
N ASP A 62 2.99 -26.15 31.95
CA ASP A 62 3.72 -27.05 32.84
C ASP A 62 4.89 -27.71 32.08
N ALA A 63 6.11 -27.33 32.42
CA ALA A 63 7.33 -27.77 31.73
C ALA A 63 7.49 -29.30 31.69
N SER A 64 6.91 -30.01 32.69
CA SER A 64 6.98 -31.50 32.74
C SER A 64 6.11 -32.16 31.67
N LYS A 65 5.10 -31.45 31.15
CA LYS A 65 4.18 -31.97 30.12
C LYS A 65 4.56 -31.56 28.70
N LEU A 66 5.56 -30.67 28.55
CA LEU A 66 6.00 -30.23 27.24
C LEU A 66 6.80 -31.33 26.54
N LYS A 67 6.41 -31.63 25.31
CA LYS A 67 7.12 -32.59 24.45
C LYS A 67 8.36 -31.92 23.86
N GLU A 68 9.31 -32.75 23.39
CA GLU A 68 10.53 -32.29 22.75
C GLU A 68 10.46 -32.30 21.24
N ILE A 69 11.14 -31.35 20.60
CA ILE A 69 11.41 -31.37 19.18
C ILE A 69 12.28 -32.60 18.88
N ARG A 70 11.93 -33.37 17.84
CA ARG A 70 12.65 -34.60 17.48
C ARG A 70 13.75 -34.39 16.45
N GLY A 71 13.70 -33.29 15.72
CA GLY A 71 14.73 -32.95 14.74
C GLY A 71 14.37 -31.71 13.96
N VAL A 72 15.38 -31.15 13.31
CA VAL A 72 15.22 -30.08 12.31
C VAL A 72 15.16 -30.74 10.93
N SER A 73 14.24 -30.32 10.08
CA SER A 73 14.17 -30.82 8.72
C SER A 73 15.40 -30.32 7.94
N THR A 74 16.10 -31.24 7.30
CA THR A 74 17.22 -30.93 6.40
C THR A 74 16.74 -30.47 5.02
N ASP A 75 15.43 -30.52 4.75
CA ASP A 75 14.87 -29.91 3.56
C ASP A 75 15.22 -28.41 3.59
N SER A 76 15.83 -27.93 2.51
CA SER A 76 16.20 -26.54 2.29
C SER A 76 15.10 -25.58 2.75
N GLU A 77 15.51 -24.41 3.23
CA GLU A 77 14.60 -23.32 3.60
C GLU A 77 13.48 -23.17 2.55
N THR A 78 12.26 -23.43 2.97
CA THR A 78 11.12 -23.29 2.07
C THR A 78 10.74 -21.80 1.97
N THR A 79 10.09 -21.41 0.89
CA THR A 79 9.56 -20.05 0.74
C THR A 79 8.65 -19.67 1.93
N GLU A 80 7.88 -20.65 2.42
CA GLU A 80 7.04 -20.45 3.61
C GLU A 80 7.86 -20.20 4.87
N SER A 81 9.01 -20.88 5.04
CA SER A 81 9.85 -20.69 6.22
C SER A 81 10.43 -19.27 6.29
N ARG A 82 10.83 -18.69 5.15
CA ARG A 82 11.29 -17.30 5.06
C ARG A 82 10.18 -16.30 5.41
N LEU A 83 8.97 -16.51 4.88
CA LEU A 83 7.80 -15.67 5.21
C LEU A 83 7.40 -15.80 6.69
N ILE A 84 7.55 -16.97 7.32
CA ILE A 84 7.31 -17.15 8.75
C ILE A 84 8.36 -16.41 9.59
N ALA A 85 9.63 -16.45 9.17
CA ALA A 85 10.69 -15.66 9.80
C ALA A 85 10.40 -14.14 9.71
N LEU A 86 9.96 -13.68 8.55
CA LEU A 86 9.51 -12.30 8.36
C LEU A 86 8.31 -11.96 9.25
N ALA A 87 7.34 -12.88 9.42
CA ALA A 87 6.20 -12.68 10.33
C ALA A 87 6.65 -12.56 11.79
N ALA A 88 7.65 -13.34 12.21
CA ALA A 88 8.21 -13.26 13.56
C ALA A 88 8.87 -11.89 13.79
N TRP A 89 9.67 -11.42 12.83
CA TRP A 89 10.26 -10.09 12.87
C TRP A 89 9.19 -8.99 12.90
N MET A 90 8.14 -9.10 12.07
CA MET A 90 7.02 -8.13 12.07
C MET A 90 6.29 -8.08 13.41
N LYS A 91 6.10 -9.24 14.06
CA LYS A 91 5.51 -9.31 15.40
C LYS A 91 6.36 -8.52 16.41
N GLU A 92 7.66 -8.76 16.40
CA GLU A 92 8.60 -8.12 17.35
C GLU A 92 8.74 -6.62 17.07
N THR A 93 8.83 -6.21 15.82
CA THR A 93 9.04 -4.81 15.44
C THR A 93 7.77 -3.97 15.63
N TYR A 94 6.61 -4.46 15.22
CA TYR A 94 5.38 -3.67 15.19
C TYR A 94 4.39 -3.97 16.32
N GLY A 95 4.70 -4.89 17.24
CA GLY A 95 3.82 -5.22 18.36
C GLY A 95 2.49 -5.82 17.91
N SER A 96 2.53 -7.04 17.40
CA SER A 96 1.34 -7.80 17.02
C SER A 96 1.35 -9.21 17.58
N THR A 97 0.24 -9.94 17.45
CA THR A 97 0.28 -11.38 17.68
C THR A 97 0.93 -12.10 16.51
N MET A 98 1.57 -13.24 16.76
CA MET A 98 2.14 -14.07 15.69
C MET A 98 1.11 -14.47 14.64
N ILE A 99 -0.11 -14.74 15.07
CA ILE A 99 -1.24 -15.08 14.19
C ILE A 99 -1.58 -13.95 13.23
N GLN A 100 -1.62 -12.70 13.72
CA GLN A 100 -1.89 -11.52 12.88
C GLN A 100 -0.77 -11.33 11.85
N ALA A 101 0.49 -11.47 12.26
CA ALA A 101 1.64 -11.37 11.36
C ALA A 101 1.60 -12.49 10.29
N LEU A 102 1.34 -13.74 10.68
CA LEU A 102 1.22 -14.86 9.74
C LEU A 102 0.07 -14.69 8.74
N LYS A 103 -1.09 -14.21 9.20
CA LYS A 103 -2.24 -13.90 8.30
C LYS A 103 -1.91 -12.80 7.29
N THR A 104 -0.93 -11.94 7.60
CA THR A 104 -0.48 -10.88 6.69
C THR A 104 0.48 -11.41 5.63
N VAL A 105 1.44 -12.25 6.00
CA VAL A 105 2.51 -12.68 5.10
C VAL A 105 2.23 -13.95 4.31
N LEU A 106 1.37 -14.85 4.84
CA LEU A 106 1.07 -16.09 4.14
C LEU A 106 -0.07 -15.89 3.13
N PRO A 107 0.10 -16.39 1.91
CA PRO A 107 -0.97 -16.36 0.93
C PRO A 107 -2.18 -17.13 1.44
N VAL A 108 -3.37 -16.64 1.11
CA VAL A 108 -4.64 -17.26 1.48
C VAL A 108 -4.66 -18.71 0.98
N LYS A 109 -4.70 -19.66 1.91
CA LYS A 109 -4.72 -21.11 1.61
C LYS A 109 -6.13 -21.70 1.64
N ASP A 110 -7.16 -20.89 1.71
CA ASP A 110 -8.51 -21.40 1.87
C ASP A 110 -9.04 -22.05 0.60
N LYS A 111 -9.67 -23.20 0.78
CA LYS A 111 -10.74 -23.89 -0.01
C LYS A 111 -10.94 -23.45 -1.47
N VAL A 112 -9.99 -22.70 -2.03
CA VAL A 112 -10.02 -22.33 -3.44
C VAL A 112 -9.71 -23.57 -4.24
N ARG A 113 -10.76 -24.25 -4.71
CA ARG A 113 -10.57 -25.32 -5.67
C ARG A 113 -9.89 -24.75 -6.92
N ALA A 114 -8.80 -25.35 -7.33
CA ALA A 114 -8.21 -25.06 -8.63
C ALA A 114 -9.30 -25.09 -9.69
N LYS A 115 -9.29 -24.12 -10.61
CA LYS A 115 -10.18 -24.18 -11.77
C LYS A 115 -9.60 -25.25 -12.69
N GLU A 116 -10.28 -26.38 -12.78
CA GLU A 116 -9.87 -27.48 -13.64
C GLU A 116 -10.66 -27.37 -14.96
N LYS A 117 -9.95 -27.42 -16.07
CA LYS A 117 -10.53 -27.73 -17.36
C LYS A 117 -10.36 -29.22 -17.58
N ARG A 118 -11.49 -29.93 -17.67
CA ARG A 118 -11.48 -31.36 -17.95
C ARG A 118 -11.63 -31.52 -19.45
N LEU A 119 -10.64 -32.19 -20.04
CA LEU A 119 -10.65 -32.60 -21.44
C LEU A 119 -10.91 -34.11 -21.50
N ILE A 120 -11.83 -34.49 -22.34
CA ILE A 120 -12.09 -35.92 -22.64
C ILE A 120 -11.33 -36.21 -23.93
N LEU A 121 -10.34 -37.10 -23.85
CA LEU A 121 -9.54 -37.53 -24.99
C LEU A 121 -10.01 -38.88 -25.46
N PHE A 122 -10.12 -39.07 -26.78
CA PHE A 122 -10.32 -40.37 -27.37
C PHE A 122 -9.00 -41.14 -27.43
N THR A 123 -8.91 -42.24 -26.71
CA THR A 123 -7.67 -43.04 -26.56
C THR A 123 -7.81 -44.44 -27.17
N GLY A 124 -9.02 -44.84 -27.55
CA GLY A 124 -9.29 -46.14 -28.17
C GLY A 124 -8.91 -46.21 -29.65
N LYS A 125 -9.03 -47.39 -30.25
CA LYS A 125 -8.87 -47.56 -31.71
C LYS A 125 -10.12 -47.04 -32.44
N LYS A 126 -9.91 -46.30 -33.53
CA LYS A 126 -11.01 -45.73 -34.32
C LYS A 126 -11.99 -46.77 -34.81
N GLU A 127 -11.50 -47.95 -35.21
CA GLU A 127 -12.31 -49.04 -35.69
C GLU A 127 -13.25 -49.58 -34.59
N GLU A 128 -12.78 -49.70 -33.36
CA GLU A 128 -13.58 -50.12 -32.21
C GLU A 128 -14.65 -49.07 -31.86
N GLY A 129 -14.30 -47.77 -31.95
CA GLY A 129 -15.24 -46.69 -31.75
C GLY A 129 -16.33 -46.68 -32.81
N GLN A 130 -15.99 -46.86 -34.09
CA GLN A 130 -16.95 -46.92 -35.21
C GLN A 130 -17.86 -48.13 -35.11
N ALA A 131 -17.32 -49.30 -34.79
CA ALA A 131 -18.11 -50.51 -34.58
C ALA A 131 -19.11 -50.38 -33.41
N LEU A 132 -18.70 -49.69 -32.35
CA LEU A 132 -19.59 -49.40 -31.22
C LEU A 132 -20.64 -48.34 -31.59
N LEU A 133 -20.29 -47.34 -32.39
CA LEU A 133 -21.23 -46.34 -32.87
C LEU A 133 -22.35 -46.98 -33.68
N GLY A 134 -22.04 -47.89 -34.62
CA GLY A 134 -23.03 -48.62 -35.38
C GLY A 134 -23.99 -49.47 -34.53
N LYS A 135 -23.51 -49.97 -33.36
CA LYS A 135 -24.38 -50.68 -32.39
C LYS A 135 -25.28 -49.76 -31.58
N LEU A 136 -24.90 -48.49 -31.44
CA LEU A 136 -25.64 -47.49 -30.70
C LEU A 136 -26.68 -46.74 -31.61
N GLU A 137 -26.48 -46.74 -32.90
CA GLU A 137 -27.41 -46.17 -33.85
C GLU A 137 -28.76 -46.86 -33.77
N GLY A 138 -29.81 -46.04 -33.62
CA GLY A 138 -31.17 -46.56 -33.43
C GLY A 138 -31.50 -47.09 -32.02
N SER A 139 -30.54 -47.11 -31.11
CA SER A 139 -30.78 -47.55 -29.74
C SER A 139 -31.44 -46.46 -28.88
N ARG A 140 -31.96 -46.90 -27.71
CA ARG A 140 -32.52 -45.94 -26.71
C ARG A 140 -31.46 -45.05 -26.05
N PHE A 141 -30.17 -45.31 -26.28
CA PHE A 141 -29.04 -44.61 -25.64
C PHE A 141 -28.54 -43.40 -26.46
N LYS A 142 -29.41 -42.51 -26.84
CA LYS A 142 -29.12 -41.37 -27.73
C LYS A 142 -27.99 -40.43 -27.23
N ALA A 143 -27.81 -40.31 -25.91
CA ALA A 143 -26.69 -39.51 -25.35
C ALA A 143 -25.33 -40.16 -25.59
N ARG A 144 -25.25 -41.50 -25.49
CA ARG A 144 -24.02 -42.26 -25.82
C ARG A 144 -23.68 -42.16 -27.30
N GLU A 145 -24.68 -42.27 -28.18
CA GLU A 145 -24.49 -42.13 -29.62
C GLU A 145 -23.95 -40.72 -29.99
N ARG A 146 -24.61 -39.66 -29.52
CA ARG A 146 -24.18 -38.29 -29.80
C ARG A 146 -22.79 -38.01 -29.32
N PHE A 147 -22.47 -38.43 -28.09
CA PHE A 147 -21.15 -38.22 -27.49
C PHE A 147 -20.07 -39.00 -28.28
N LEU A 148 -20.30 -40.27 -28.60
CA LEU A 148 -19.32 -41.11 -29.32
C LEU A 148 -19.07 -40.57 -30.74
N ARG A 149 -20.11 -40.13 -31.43
CA ARG A 149 -19.98 -39.49 -32.75
C ARG A 149 -19.11 -38.23 -32.68
N ALA A 150 -19.41 -37.36 -31.73
CA ALA A 150 -18.68 -36.09 -31.58
C ALA A 150 -17.21 -36.31 -31.19
N ILE A 151 -16.91 -37.26 -30.29
CA ILE A 151 -15.52 -37.48 -29.87
C ILE A 151 -14.70 -38.24 -30.94
N LEU A 152 -15.32 -39.06 -31.76
CA LEU A 152 -14.63 -39.70 -32.90
C LEU A 152 -14.27 -38.70 -33.99
N GLU A 153 -15.10 -37.68 -34.20
CA GLU A 153 -14.84 -36.62 -35.16
C GLU A 153 -13.78 -35.64 -34.65
N ALA A 154 -13.90 -35.17 -33.38
CA ALA A 154 -13.05 -34.15 -32.81
C ALA A 154 -11.74 -34.64 -32.19
N GLY A 155 -11.66 -35.95 -31.84
CA GLY A 155 -10.53 -36.53 -31.11
C GLY A 155 -10.44 -36.14 -29.63
N SER A 156 -10.91 -34.95 -29.28
CA SER A 156 -11.01 -34.43 -27.91
C SER A 156 -12.22 -33.54 -27.72
N LEU A 157 -12.82 -33.55 -26.53
CA LEU A 157 -13.99 -32.71 -26.19
C LEU A 157 -13.80 -32.09 -24.82
N ASP A 158 -14.29 -30.86 -24.67
CA ASP A 158 -14.41 -30.20 -23.36
C ASP A 158 -15.48 -30.95 -22.52
N TYR A 159 -15.18 -31.21 -21.25
CA TYR A 159 -16.09 -31.92 -20.33
C TYR A 159 -17.42 -31.21 -20.14
N THR A 160 -17.37 -29.85 -20.06
CA THR A 160 -18.58 -29.02 -19.89
C THR A 160 -19.46 -29.05 -21.12
N TYR A 161 -18.85 -28.98 -22.30
CA TYR A 161 -19.55 -29.15 -23.58
C TYR A 161 -20.18 -30.53 -23.71
N ALA A 162 -19.40 -31.58 -23.43
CA ALA A 162 -19.90 -32.95 -23.49
C ALA A 162 -21.08 -33.19 -22.54
N SER A 163 -21.00 -32.63 -21.32
CA SER A 163 -22.05 -32.80 -20.30
C SER A 163 -23.32 -32.00 -20.62
N LYS A 164 -23.18 -30.71 -21.00
CA LYS A 164 -24.32 -29.78 -21.18
C LYS A 164 -24.98 -29.95 -22.56
N GLU A 165 -24.18 -29.97 -23.61
CA GLU A 165 -24.68 -29.89 -24.99
C GLU A 165 -24.94 -31.31 -25.56
N LEU A 166 -24.08 -32.30 -25.23
CA LEU A 166 -24.25 -33.65 -25.73
C LEU A 166 -25.01 -34.56 -24.76
N GLY A 167 -25.28 -34.07 -23.53
CA GLY A 167 -25.97 -34.85 -22.49
C GLY A 167 -25.14 -36.04 -21.94
N ALA A 168 -23.81 -35.97 -22.07
CA ALA A 168 -22.90 -36.99 -21.59
C ALA A 168 -22.67 -36.84 -20.07
N GLY A 169 -23.61 -37.25 -19.26
CA GLY A 169 -23.46 -37.30 -17.79
C GLY A 169 -22.43 -38.34 -17.35
N ILE A 170 -22.13 -38.39 -16.05
CA ILE A 170 -21.10 -39.25 -15.45
C ILE A 170 -21.27 -40.70 -15.89
N SER A 171 -22.50 -41.24 -15.90
CA SER A 171 -22.78 -42.62 -16.32
C SER A 171 -22.48 -42.93 -17.80
N VAL A 172 -22.51 -41.91 -18.66
CA VAL A 172 -22.16 -42.04 -20.08
C VAL A 172 -20.64 -42.06 -20.21
N LEU A 173 -19.94 -41.16 -19.53
CA LEU A 173 -18.49 -41.08 -19.57
C LEU A 173 -17.83 -42.29 -18.94
N ASP A 174 -18.29 -42.76 -17.78
CA ASP A 174 -17.81 -43.98 -17.11
C ASP A 174 -17.95 -45.23 -18.00
N PHE A 175 -19.02 -45.28 -18.81
CA PHE A 175 -19.23 -46.39 -19.77
C PHE A 175 -18.12 -46.45 -20.82
N PHE A 176 -17.70 -45.29 -21.37
CA PHE A 176 -16.65 -45.25 -22.38
C PHE A 176 -15.26 -45.36 -21.77
N GLU A 177 -15.04 -44.86 -20.58
CA GLU A 177 -13.79 -44.98 -19.83
C GLU A 177 -13.52 -46.44 -19.44
N LYS A 178 -14.54 -47.18 -18.92
CA LYS A 178 -14.45 -48.62 -18.63
C LYS A 178 -14.20 -49.49 -19.85
N LYS A 179 -14.54 -48.96 -21.05
CA LYS A 179 -14.22 -49.64 -22.32
C LYS A 179 -12.85 -49.29 -22.87
N GLY A 180 -12.11 -48.39 -22.19
CA GLY A 180 -10.80 -47.90 -22.64
C GLY A 180 -10.84 -47.03 -23.90
N LEU A 181 -12.02 -46.50 -24.25
CA LEU A 181 -12.18 -45.65 -25.44
C LEU A 181 -11.89 -44.19 -25.20
N ILE A 182 -12.00 -43.75 -23.94
CA ILE A 182 -11.70 -42.37 -23.55
C ILE A 182 -10.90 -42.31 -22.27
N THR A 183 -10.15 -41.23 -22.11
CA THR A 183 -9.49 -40.84 -20.85
C THR A 183 -9.89 -39.41 -20.53
N ILE A 184 -10.19 -39.15 -19.27
CA ILE A 184 -10.50 -37.77 -18.80
C ILE A 184 -9.26 -37.18 -18.17
N GLU A 185 -8.67 -36.21 -18.84
CA GLU A 185 -7.55 -35.45 -18.32
C GLU A 185 -8.04 -34.18 -17.66
N SER A 186 -7.56 -33.91 -16.46
CA SER A 186 -7.83 -32.67 -15.72
C SER A 186 -6.63 -31.77 -15.86
N GLN A 187 -6.78 -30.63 -16.54
CA GLN A 187 -5.78 -29.60 -16.66
C GLN A 187 -6.13 -28.45 -15.73
N GLU A 188 -5.23 -28.16 -14.79
CA GLU A 188 -5.38 -26.95 -13.97
C GLU A 188 -5.37 -25.70 -14.88
N MET A 189 -6.39 -24.87 -14.74
CA MET A 189 -6.44 -23.56 -15.39
C MET A 189 -6.31 -22.48 -14.33
N TYR A 190 -5.37 -21.58 -14.55
CA TYR A 190 -5.30 -20.37 -13.74
C TYR A 190 -6.35 -19.36 -14.15
N ARG A 191 -6.92 -18.67 -13.16
CA ARG A 191 -7.73 -17.47 -13.37
C ARG A 191 -6.76 -16.33 -13.68
N ILE A 192 -6.76 -15.91 -14.94
CA ILE A 192 -5.95 -14.76 -15.38
C ILE A 192 -6.79 -13.51 -15.12
N PRO A 193 -6.26 -12.49 -14.41
CA PRO A 193 -6.96 -11.23 -14.20
C PRO A 193 -7.36 -10.57 -15.52
N GLU A 194 -8.56 -9.98 -15.56
CA GLU A 194 -9.01 -9.23 -16.73
C GLU A 194 -8.04 -8.11 -17.09
N GLY A 195 -7.76 -7.93 -18.37
CA GLY A 195 -6.82 -6.90 -18.88
C GLY A 195 -5.38 -7.38 -19.07
N LEU A 196 -5.05 -8.61 -18.70
CA LEU A 196 -3.70 -9.20 -18.89
C LEU A 196 -3.52 -9.94 -20.24
N GLY A 197 -4.56 -10.05 -21.06
CA GLY A 197 -4.48 -10.61 -22.43
C GLY A 197 -3.88 -9.64 -23.45
N LEU A 198 -2.89 -8.82 -23.04
CA LEU A 198 -2.29 -7.80 -23.88
C LEU A 198 -1.28 -8.40 -24.86
N VAL A 199 -1.34 -7.93 -26.10
CA VAL A 199 -0.40 -8.28 -27.17
C VAL A 199 1.02 -7.94 -26.73
N LYS A 200 1.96 -8.89 -26.91
CA LYS A 200 3.40 -8.66 -26.78
C LYS A 200 3.82 -7.57 -27.77
N GLU A 201 4.05 -6.38 -27.28
CA GLU A 201 4.82 -5.38 -27.99
C GLU A 201 6.26 -5.57 -27.50
N ASN A 202 7.19 -5.96 -28.38
CA ASN A 202 8.61 -5.98 -28.04
C ASN A 202 9.07 -4.52 -27.92
N MET A 203 9.02 -3.99 -26.70
CA MET A 203 9.45 -2.63 -26.40
C MET A 203 10.95 -2.67 -26.09
N GLU A 204 11.75 -2.04 -26.95
CA GLU A 204 13.17 -1.81 -26.65
C GLU A 204 13.29 -0.73 -25.56
N LEU A 205 14.06 -1.03 -24.53
CA LEU A 205 14.32 -0.08 -23.46
C LEU A 205 15.37 0.94 -23.90
N SER A 206 14.97 2.17 -24.13
CA SER A 206 15.86 3.29 -24.42
C SER A 206 16.05 4.13 -23.15
N LEU A 207 17.26 4.14 -22.60
CA LEU A 207 17.67 4.97 -21.48
C LEU A 207 18.46 6.18 -21.98
N ASN A 208 18.21 7.35 -21.41
CA ASN A 208 19.09 8.48 -21.60
C ASN A 208 20.38 8.34 -20.76
N GLN A 209 21.33 9.23 -20.95
CA GLN A 209 22.64 9.16 -20.30
C GLN A 209 22.54 9.23 -18.77
N GLU A 210 21.67 10.09 -18.22
CA GLU A 210 21.46 10.23 -16.78
C GLU A 210 20.87 8.96 -16.17
N GLN A 211 19.89 8.34 -16.83
CA GLN A 211 19.28 7.08 -16.42
C GLN A 211 20.26 5.90 -16.49
N LEU A 212 21.12 5.87 -17.50
CA LEU A 212 22.20 4.87 -17.61
C LEU A 212 23.19 4.99 -16.45
N LEU A 213 23.67 6.21 -16.18
CA LEU A 213 24.58 6.47 -15.05
C LEU A 213 23.95 6.10 -13.71
N ALA A 214 22.66 6.41 -13.52
CA ALA A 214 21.93 6.02 -12.31
C ALA A 214 21.85 4.50 -12.15
N ALA A 215 21.53 3.78 -13.22
CA ALA A 215 21.50 2.31 -13.19
C ALA A 215 22.90 1.72 -12.92
N GLU A 216 23.96 2.25 -13.53
CA GLU A 216 25.34 1.82 -13.30
C GLU A 216 25.80 2.09 -11.87
N GLN A 217 25.40 3.22 -11.26
CA GLN A 217 25.70 3.53 -9.87
C GLN A 217 25.06 2.50 -8.94
N ILE A 218 23.80 2.13 -9.20
CA ILE A 218 23.11 1.08 -8.44
C ILE A 218 23.77 -0.28 -8.66
N PHE A 219 24.15 -0.62 -9.88
CA PHE A 219 24.85 -1.88 -10.17
C PHE A 219 26.20 -1.99 -9.48
N ARG A 220 26.94 -0.88 -9.33
CA ARG A 220 28.21 -0.87 -8.56
C ARG A 220 27.94 -1.13 -7.08
N GLU A 221 26.95 -0.50 -6.48
CA GLU A 221 26.55 -0.75 -5.10
C GLU A 221 26.19 -2.23 -4.90
N TRP A 222 25.56 -2.88 -5.88
CA TRP A 222 25.21 -4.30 -5.80
C TRP A 222 26.41 -5.26 -5.81
N GLN A 223 27.61 -4.77 -6.11
CA GLN A 223 28.85 -5.57 -6.01
C GLN A 223 29.49 -5.48 -4.63
N GLU A 224 29.04 -4.57 -3.77
CA GLU A 224 29.53 -4.48 -2.41
C GLU A 224 29.13 -5.72 -1.59
N PRO A 225 29.91 -6.12 -0.58
CA PRO A 225 29.59 -7.27 0.26
C PRO A 225 28.26 -7.14 1.03
N ASP A 226 27.90 -5.91 1.43
CA ASP A 226 26.65 -5.57 2.09
C ASP A 226 26.02 -4.35 1.38
N PRO A 227 25.29 -4.58 0.29
CA PRO A 227 24.77 -3.51 -0.55
C PRO A 227 23.63 -2.77 0.16
N ARG A 228 23.78 -1.45 0.25
CA ARG A 228 22.76 -0.57 0.84
C ARG A 228 21.50 -0.52 -0.03
N PRO A 229 20.32 -0.34 0.59
CA PRO A 229 19.13 0.06 -0.17
C PRO A 229 19.39 1.34 -0.96
N ALA A 230 18.90 1.43 -2.19
CA ALA A 230 19.07 2.62 -3.03
C ALA A 230 17.82 3.50 -2.99
N LEU A 231 17.99 4.82 -2.80
CA LEU A 231 16.95 5.83 -2.97
C LEU A 231 17.18 6.54 -4.30
N LEU A 232 16.34 6.23 -5.31
CA LEU A 232 16.31 6.90 -6.60
C LEU A 232 15.43 8.15 -6.50
N PHE A 233 16.05 9.27 -6.17
CA PHE A 233 15.42 10.59 -6.12
C PHE A 233 15.43 11.22 -7.50
N GLY A 234 14.28 11.39 -8.11
CA GLY A 234 14.19 11.96 -9.47
C GLY A 234 12.95 12.83 -9.63
N VAL A 235 13.12 13.99 -10.26
CA VAL A 235 12.01 14.90 -10.54
C VAL A 235 10.84 14.22 -11.22
N THR A 236 9.63 14.78 -11.09
CA THR A 236 8.45 14.23 -11.74
C THR A 236 8.64 14.17 -13.26
N GLY A 237 8.53 12.96 -13.85
CA GLY A 237 8.75 12.74 -15.28
C GLY A 237 10.21 12.51 -15.67
N SER A 238 11.13 12.23 -14.72
CA SER A 238 12.54 11.88 -15.01
C SER A 238 12.74 10.47 -15.60
N GLY A 239 11.67 9.65 -15.64
CA GLY A 239 11.75 8.30 -16.18
C GLY A 239 12.27 7.24 -15.19
N LYS A 240 12.08 7.41 -13.88
CA LYS A 240 12.41 6.41 -12.84
C LYS A 240 11.98 5.00 -13.21
N THR A 241 10.78 4.85 -13.78
CA THR A 241 10.25 3.55 -14.21
C THR A 241 11.14 2.86 -15.24
N GLN A 242 11.81 3.59 -16.13
CA GLN A 242 12.75 3.03 -17.11
C GLN A 242 14.00 2.48 -16.41
N VAL A 243 14.50 3.19 -15.40
CA VAL A 243 15.60 2.69 -14.55
C VAL A 243 15.18 1.39 -13.87
N TYR A 244 13.98 1.33 -13.26
CA TYR A 244 13.47 0.10 -12.64
C TYR A 244 13.43 -1.05 -13.65
N MET A 245 12.92 -0.82 -14.86
CA MET A 245 12.87 -1.85 -15.91
C MET A 245 14.26 -2.40 -16.24
N ARG A 246 15.28 -1.53 -16.30
CA ARG A 246 16.67 -1.95 -16.52
C ARG A 246 17.22 -2.79 -15.37
N LEU A 247 16.91 -2.40 -14.13
CA LEU A 247 17.33 -3.14 -12.93
C LEU A 247 16.65 -4.51 -12.87
N ILE A 248 15.34 -4.57 -13.15
CA ILE A 248 14.57 -5.81 -13.20
C ILE A 248 15.14 -6.73 -14.31
N GLN A 249 15.39 -6.19 -15.49
CA GLN A 249 15.97 -6.96 -16.59
C GLN A 249 17.27 -7.66 -16.16
N LYS A 250 18.17 -6.93 -15.50
CA LYS A 250 19.43 -7.48 -14.99
C LYS A 250 19.21 -8.63 -14.00
N VAL A 251 18.26 -8.48 -13.08
CA VAL A 251 17.92 -9.51 -12.08
C VAL A 251 17.32 -10.75 -12.73
N LEU A 252 16.48 -10.57 -13.78
CA LEU A 252 15.94 -11.69 -14.54
C LEU A 252 17.01 -12.41 -15.37
N GLU A 253 18.03 -11.70 -15.88
CA GLU A 253 19.21 -12.27 -16.56
C GLU A 253 20.04 -13.13 -15.58
N GLU A 254 20.07 -12.78 -14.29
CA GLU A 254 20.68 -13.57 -13.21
C GLU A 254 19.83 -14.79 -12.80
N GLY A 255 18.65 -15.00 -13.41
CA GLY A 255 17.73 -16.09 -13.10
C GLY A 255 16.85 -15.83 -11.88
N LYS A 256 16.93 -14.65 -11.26
CA LYS A 256 16.21 -14.26 -10.06
C LYS A 256 14.86 -13.60 -10.38
N GLN A 257 14.12 -13.30 -9.33
CA GLN A 257 12.75 -12.78 -9.40
C GLN A 257 12.67 -11.37 -8.78
N ALA A 258 11.66 -10.57 -9.19
CA ALA A 258 11.51 -9.20 -8.73
C ALA A 258 10.08 -8.91 -8.26
N ILE A 259 9.96 -8.09 -7.22
CA ILE A 259 8.70 -7.50 -6.74
C ILE A 259 8.74 -6.00 -7.02
N VAL A 260 7.65 -5.47 -7.56
CA VAL A 260 7.49 -4.04 -7.80
C VAL A 260 6.27 -3.57 -7.03
N LEU A 261 6.49 -2.77 -6.00
CA LEU A 261 5.43 -2.16 -5.23
C LEU A 261 5.04 -0.83 -5.87
N ILE A 262 3.76 -0.70 -6.19
CA ILE A 262 3.17 0.51 -6.75
C ILE A 262 1.91 0.83 -5.93
N PRO A 263 1.69 2.09 -5.51
CA PRO A 263 0.46 2.46 -4.83
C PRO A 263 -0.77 2.11 -5.65
N GLU A 264 -1.83 1.60 -5.00
CA GLU A 264 -3.00 1.07 -5.72
C GLU A 264 -3.63 2.07 -6.69
N ILE A 265 -3.64 3.36 -6.32
CA ILE A 265 -4.15 4.45 -7.17
C ILE A 265 -3.26 4.66 -8.41
N ALA A 266 -1.96 4.40 -8.31
CA ALA A 266 -1.01 4.54 -9.41
C ALA A 266 -0.90 3.25 -10.27
N LEU A 267 -1.48 2.14 -9.81
CA LEU A 267 -1.51 0.86 -10.51
C LEU A 267 -2.57 0.89 -11.63
N THR A 268 -2.33 1.76 -12.61
CA THR A 268 -3.23 1.94 -13.75
C THR A 268 -2.98 0.91 -14.85
N TYR A 269 -3.94 0.76 -15.76
CA TYR A 269 -3.77 -0.05 -16.95
C TYR A 269 -2.51 0.32 -17.75
N GLN A 270 -2.20 1.61 -17.86
CA GLN A 270 -0.99 2.08 -18.56
C GLN A 270 0.31 1.62 -17.90
N THR A 271 0.36 1.69 -16.57
CA THR A 271 1.52 1.23 -15.80
C THR A 271 1.72 -0.27 -15.98
N VAL A 272 0.65 -1.04 -15.83
CA VAL A 272 0.67 -2.50 -16.01
C VAL A 272 1.09 -2.88 -17.43
N ARG A 273 0.53 -2.22 -18.46
CA ARG A 273 0.86 -2.44 -19.86
C ARG A 273 2.36 -2.25 -20.14
N ARG A 274 3.01 -1.25 -19.54
CA ARG A 274 4.46 -1.02 -19.70
C ARG A 274 5.28 -2.23 -19.23
N PHE A 275 4.95 -2.82 -18.06
CA PHE A 275 5.64 -4.01 -17.57
C PHE A 275 5.37 -5.23 -18.46
N TYR A 276 4.13 -5.40 -18.92
CA TYR A 276 3.79 -6.48 -19.87
C TYR A 276 4.48 -6.34 -21.21
N ALA A 277 4.55 -5.12 -21.77
CA ALA A 277 5.24 -4.86 -23.04
C ALA A 277 6.74 -5.24 -22.96
N MET A 278 7.35 -5.04 -21.79
CA MET A 278 8.78 -5.33 -21.58
C MET A 278 9.06 -6.80 -21.25
N PHE A 279 8.27 -7.40 -20.33
CA PHE A 279 8.60 -8.71 -19.75
C PHE A 279 7.62 -9.82 -20.14
N GLY A 280 6.52 -9.51 -20.82
CA GLY A 280 5.55 -10.47 -21.32
C GLY A 280 4.91 -11.32 -20.22
N ASP A 281 4.76 -12.62 -20.46
CA ASP A 281 4.10 -13.57 -19.58
C ASP A 281 4.80 -13.81 -18.23
N LYS A 282 6.04 -13.31 -18.09
CA LYS A 282 6.80 -13.34 -16.84
C LYS A 282 6.23 -12.41 -15.77
N VAL A 283 5.35 -11.47 -16.14
CA VAL A 283 4.72 -10.50 -15.24
C VAL A 283 3.38 -11.01 -14.73
N SER A 284 3.11 -10.76 -13.47
CA SER A 284 1.76 -10.82 -12.92
C SER A 284 1.46 -9.60 -12.06
N VAL A 285 0.17 -9.34 -11.85
CA VAL A 285 -0.32 -8.16 -11.12
C VAL A 285 -1.22 -8.59 -9.97
N LEU A 286 -0.98 -8.02 -8.80
CA LEU A 286 -1.90 -8.05 -7.66
C LEU A 286 -2.60 -6.70 -7.53
N ASN A 287 -3.88 -6.73 -7.24
CA ASN A 287 -4.66 -5.55 -6.86
C ASN A 287 -5.80 -5.95 -5.91
N SER A 288 -6.50 -4.98 -5.31
CA SER A 288 -7.61 -5.24 -4.39
C SER A 288 -8.85 -5.81 -5.09
N ARG A 289 -8.96 -5.65 -6.42
CA ARG A 289 -10.09 -6.13 -7.22
C ARG A 289 -10.04 -7.62 -7.52
N LEU A 290 -8.87 -8.26 -7.31
CA LEU A 290 -8.72 -9.70 -7.51
C LEU A 290 -9.53 -10.48 -6.48
N SER A 291 -10.30 -11.46 -6.95
CA SER A 291 -10.91 -12.46 -6.10
C SER A 291 -9.84 -13.26 -5.34
N GLN A 292 -10.23 -13.89 -4.24
CA GLN A 292 -9.33 -14.77 -3.49
C GLN A 292 -8.76 -15.89 -4.39
N GLY A 293 -9.56 -16.40 -5.32
CA GLY A 293 -9.12 -17.43 -6.26
C GLY A 293 -8.07 -16.95 -7.25
N GLU A 294 -8.25 -15.77 -7.83
CA GLU A 294 -7.26 -15.18 -8.73
C GLU A 294 -5.95 -14.91 -8.00
N ARG A 295 -6.02 -14.34 -6.79
CA ARG A 295 -4.83 -14.08 -5.97
C ARG A 295 -4.09 -15.36 -5.62
N TYR A 296 -4.81 -16.41 -5.24
CA TYR A 296 -4.23 -17.72 -4.97
C TYR A 296 -3.51 -18.31 -6.20
N ASP A 297 -4.15 -18.22 -7.38
CA ASP A 297 -3.58 -18.73 -8.63
C ASP A 297 -2.28 -17.95 -9.00
N GLN A 298 -2.24 -16.61 -8.79
CA GLN A 298 -1.01 -15.84 -9.05
C GLN A 298 0.13 -16.20 -8.07
N PHE A 299 -0.17 -16.42 -6.80
CA PHE A 299 0.83 -16.88 -5.83
C PHE A 299 1.34 -18.30 -6.14
N LYS A 300 0.47 -19.18 -6.62
CA LYS A 300 0.85 -20.54 -7.04
C LYS A 300 1.79 -20.50 -8.26
N ARG A 301 1.49 -19.63 -9.24
CA ARG A 301 2.36 -19.39 -10.39
C ARG A 301 3.72 -18.81 -9.99
N ALA A 302 3.73 -17.86 -9.05
CA ALA A 302 4.96 -17.28 -8.50
C ALA A 302 5.83 -18.37 -7.84
N LYS A 303 5.24 -19.20 -6.99
CA LYS A 303 5.94 -20.30 -6.31
C LYS A 303 6.51 -21.34 -7.27
N ARG A 304 5.84 -21.57 -8.42
CA ARG A 304 6.30 -22.49 -9.46
C ARG A 304 7.34 -21.88 -10.42
N GLY A 305 7.68 -20.59 -10.26
CA GLY A 305 8.59 -19.88 -11.15
C GLY A 305 8.01 -19.56 -12.54
N GLU A 306 6.68 -19.74 -12.73
CA GLU A 306 6.00 -19.43 -13.98
C GLU A 306 5.93 -17.92 -14.23
N ILE A 307 5.96 -17.12 -13.17
CA ILE A 307 6.11 -15.66 -13.20
C ILE A 307 7.37 -15.26 -12.43
N GLN A 308 8.04 -14.25 -12.94
CA GLN A 308 9.31 -13.76 -12.40
C GLN A 308 9.20 -12.31 -11.89
N VAL A 309 8.16 -11.58 -12.26
CA VAL A 309 7.92 -10.21 -11.81
C VAL A 309 6.50 -10.10 -11.26
N MET A 310 6.38 -9.69 -10.00
CA MET A 310 5.09 -9.38 -9.38
C MET A 310 4.95 -7.88 -9.20
N VAL A 311 3.94 -7.29 -9.83
CA VAL A 311 3.61 -5.87 -9.70
C VAL A 311 2.35 -5.73 -8.84
N GLY A 312 2.35 -4.84 -7.85
CA GLY A 312 1.16 -4.65 -7.05
C GLY A 312 1.32 -3.69 -5.88
N PRO A 313 0.26 -3.49 -5.08
CA PRO A 313 0.31 -2.66 -3.90
C PRO A 313 1.11 -3.34 -2.78
N ARG A 314 1.15 -2.72 -1.60
CA ARG A 314 1.85 -3.20 -0.41
C ARG A 314 1.77 -4.72 -0.19
N SER A 315 0.61 -5.35 -0.46
CA SER A 315 0.42 -6.79 -0.27
C SER A 315 1.23 -7.67 -1.24
N ALA A 316 1.71 -7.12 -2.36
CA ALA A 316 2.58 -7.83 -3.28
C ALA A 316 3.95 -8.15 -2.66
N LEU A 317 4.33 -7.41 -1.62
CA LEU A 317 5.54 -7.67 -0.85
C LEU A 317 5.63 -9.11 -0.32
N PHE A 318 4.52 -9.80 -0.13
CA PHE A 318 4.47 -11.17 0.40
C PHE A 318 4.34 -12.25 -0.68
N THR A 319 4.63 -11.93 -1.93
CA THR A 319 4.66 -12.93 -3.02
C THR A 319 5.68 -14.02 -2.69
N PRO A 320 5.28 -15.31 -2.74
CA PRO A 320 6.14 -16.42 -2.35
C PRO A 320 7.12 -16.81 -3.46
N PHE A 321 8.03 -15.92 -3.80
CA PHE A 321 9.11 -16.19 -4.74
C PHE A 321 10.17 -17.10 -4.12
N SER A 322 10.74 -18.00 -4.93
CA SER A 322 11.76 -18.96 -4.49
C SER A 322 13.16 -18.34 -4.46
N ASP A 323 13.44 -17.41 -5.36
CA ASP A 323 14.74 -16.74 -5.48
C ASP A 323 14.53 -15.25 -5.78
N LEU A 324 14.17 -14.50 -4.73
CA LEU A 324 13.94 -13.06 -4.82
C LEU A 324 15.28 -12.32 -4.97
N GLY A 325 15.42 -11.53 -6.02
CA GLY A 325 16.63 -10.75 -6.29
C GLY A 325 16.46 -9.24 -6.11
N LEU A 326 15.23 -8.73 -6.26
CA LEU A 326 14.98 -7.28 -6.22
C LEU A 326 13.59 -6.96 -5.70
N ILE A 327 13.50 -5.94 -4.85
CA ILE A 327 12.26 -5.28 -4.48
C ILE A 327 12.36 -3.81 -4.90
N VAL A 328 11.46 -3.37 -5.77
CA VAL A 328 11.30 -1.97 -6.15
C VAL A 328 10.09 -1.39 -5.42
N ILE A 329 10.23 -0.19 -4.85
CA ILE A 329 9.14 0.56 -4.23
C ILE A 329 9.00 1.89 -4.97
N ASP A 330 8.00 2.00 -5.82
CA ASP A 330 7.72 3.24 -6.54
C ASP A 330 6.85 4.16 -5.67
N GLU A 331 7.07 5.49 -5.78
CA GLU A 331 6.43 6.51 -4.95
C GLU A 331 6.51 6.17 -3.45
N GLU A 332 7.74 5.90 -2.93
CA GLU A 332 7.97 5.35 -1.59
C GLU A 332 7.36 6.17 -0.45
N HIS A 333 7.17 7.47 -0.68
CA HIS A 333 6.58 8.43 0.26
C HIS A 333 5.05 8.24 0.47
N GLU A 334 4.42 7.32 -0.29
CA GLU A 334 2.97 7.16 -0.22
C GLU A 334 2.50 6.60 1.12
N PRO A 335 1.56 7.29 1.82
CA PRO A 335 1.08 6.83 3.13
C PRO A 335 0.43 5.45 3.11
N THR A 336 -0.01 4.98 1.92
CA THR A 336 -0.63 3.65 1.76
C THR A 336 0.35 2.50 1.96
N TYR A 337 1.64 2.76 2.00
CA TYR A 337 2.65 1.76 2.35
C TYR A 337 2.69 1.45 3.85
N LYS A 338 2.16 2.31 4.71
CA LYS A 338 1.88 2.00 6.12
C LYS A 338 0.56 1.23 6.24
N SER A 339 0.55 0.13 6.99
CA SER A 339 -0.66 -0.64 7.25
C SER A 339 -1.56 0.04 8.28
N GLU A 340 -2.85 0.17 7.98
CA GLU A 340 -3.85 0.63 8.96
C GLU A 340 -4.30 -0.49 9.92
N ASN A 341 -4.11 -1.75 9.52
CA ASN A 341 -4.46 -2.93 10.29
C ASN A 341 -3.22 -3.52 10.97
N THR A 342 -3.43 -4.20 12.09
CA THR A 342 -2.37 -4.90 12.82
C THR A 342 -1.90 -6.16 12.06
N PRO A 343 -0.57 -6.35 11.92
CA PRO A 343 0.52 -5.45 12.31
C PRO A 343 0.53 -4.17 11.48
N ARG A 344 0.78 -3.03 12.13
CA ARG A 344 0.89 -1.73 11.46
C ARG A 344 2.27 -1.57 10.80
N TYR A 345 2.64 -2.52 9.95
CA TYR A 345 3.93 -2.51 9.27
C TYR A 345 4.00 -1.42 8.19
N HIS A 346 5.20 -0.96 7.95
CA HIS A 346 5.53 -0.13 6.79
C HIS A 346 6.21 -0.99 5.72
N ALA A 347 5.81 -0.83 4.46
CA ALA A 347 6.31 -1.66 3.37
C ALA A 347 7.82 -1.47 3.14
N ARG A 348 8.37 -0.26 3.34
CA ARG A 348 9.79 0.05 3.20
C ARG A 348 10.65 -0.79 4.14
N GLU A 349 10.44 -0.67 5.45
CA GLU A 349 11.20 -1.39 6.47
C GLU A 349 11.03 -2.90 6.30
N THR A 350 9.79 -3.34 6.01
CA THR A 350 9.51 -4.77 5.79
C THR A 350 10.16 -5.30 4.52
N ALA A 351 10.27 -4.48 3.46
CA ALA A 351 10.98 -4.84 2.23
C ALA A 351 12.48 -4.95 2.45
N ILE A 352 13.07 -4.00 3.20
CA ILE A 352 14.49 -4.01 3.55
C ILE A 352 14.83 -5.27 4.37
N GLU A 353 14.01 -5.57 5.39
CA GLU A 353 14.24 -6.76 6.21
C GLU A 353 14.03 -8.05 5.40
N ARG A 354 12.98 -8.12 4.55
CA ARG A 354 12.79 -9.25 3.66
C ARG A 354 13.98 -9.43 2.71
N ALA A 355 14.47 -8.35 2.13
CA ALA A 355 15.63 -8.38 1.24
C ALA A 355 16.89 -8.85 1.97
N ARG A 356 17.11 -8.39 3.21
CA ARG A 356 18.22 -8.86 4.07
C ARG A 356 18.14 -10.36 4.32
N MET A 357 16.94 -10.89 4.63
CA MET A 357 16.74 -12.33 4.88
C MET A 357 16.92 -13.19 3.63
N GLU A 358 16.60 -12.65 2.44
CA GLU A 358 16.62 -13.39 1.18
C GLU A 358 17.81 -13.01 0.27
N HIS A 359 18.76 -12.18 0.76
CA HIS A 359 19.89 -11.66 -0.01
C HIS A 359 19.46 -10.97 -1.31
N ALA A 360 18.32 -10.29 -1.26
CA ALA A 360 17.79 -9.48 -2.34
C ALA A 360 18.22 -8.02 -2.19
N ARG A 361 17.93 -7.21 -3.20
CA ARG A 361 18.25 -5.78 -3.25
C ARG A 361 16.98 -4.95 -3.15
N VAL A 362 17.09 -3.72 -2.64
CA VAL A 362 15.96 -2.79 -2.53
C VAL A 362 16.26 -1.50 -3.26
N VAL A 363 15.33 -1.06 -4.08
CA VAL A 363 15.36 0.24 -4.76
C VAL A 363 14.05 0.97 -4.50
N MET A 364 14.15 2.12 -3.91
CA MET A 364 13.03 3.00 -3.60
C MET A 364 13.08 4.21 -4.51
N GLY A 365 11.95 4.59 -5.09
CA GLY A 365 11.92 5.76 -5.94
C GLY A 365 10.85 6.75 -5.57
N SER A 366 11.22 8.03 -5.63
CA SER A 366 10.31 9.13 -5.38
C SER A 366 10.78 10.41 -6.07
N ALA A 367 9.82 11.29 -6.39
CA ALA A 367 10.11 12.67 -6.75
C ALA A 367 10.12 13.58 -5.51
N THR A 368 9.51 13.13 -4.45
CA THR A 368 9.36 13.82 -3.17
C THR A 368 9.55 12.79 -2.05
N PRO A 369 10.78 12.32 -1.82
CA PRO A 369 11.05 11.29 -0.82
C PRO A 369 10.40 11.60 0.54
N SER A 370 10.11 10.57 1.33
CA SER A 370 9.78 10.78 2.73
C SER A 370 10.98 11.31 3.48
N LEU A 371 10.75 12.09 4.54
CA LEU A 371 11.85 12.64 5.35
C LEU A 371 12.71 11.52 5.93
N GLU A 372 12.09 10.41 6.32
CA GLU A 372 12.78 9.23 6.84
C GLU A 372 13.74 8.64 5.80
N ALA A 373 13.24 8.36 4.59
CA ALA A 373 14.08 7.75 3.54
C ALA A 373 15.22 8.70 3.11
N TYR A 374 14.94 10.00 3.04
CA TYR A 374 15.96 10.97 2.67
C TYR A 374 16.98 11.20 3.79
N SER A 375 16.57 11.17 5.07
CA SER A 375 17.48 11.22 6.22
C SER A 375 18.43 10.04 6.21
N HIS A 376 17.93 8.81 6.07
CA HIS A 376 18.79 7.61 5.96
C HIS A 376 19.76 7.71 4.76
N ALA A 377 19.35 8.35 3.66
CA ALA A 377 20.25 8.57 2.54
C ALA A 377 21.33 9.64 2.83
N CYS A 378 20.99 10.71 3.57
CA CYS A 378 21.96 11.71 4.03
C CYS A 378 22.95 11.15 5.02
N ASP A 379 22.51 10.23 5.89
CA ASP A 379 23.34 9.55 6.90
C ASP A 379 24.20 8.42 6.28
N GLY A 380 24.03 8.16 4.97
CA GLY A 380 24.79 7.14 4.24
C GLY A 380 24.31 5.70 4.43
N GLU A 381 23.18 5.49 5.10
CA GLU A 381 22.56 4.17 5.27
C GLU A 381 21.88 3.71 3.97
N TYR A 382 21.39 4.65 3.13
CA TYR A 382 20.92 4.38 1.79
C TYR A 382 21.82 5.02 0.75
N LEU A 383 21.96 4.38 -0.40
CA LEU A 383 22.61 4.98 -1.56
C LEU A 383 21.68 6.01 -2.19
N LEU A 384 22.05 7.30 -2.18
CA LEU A 384 21.31 8.35 -2.87
C LEU A 384 21.71 8.44 -4.34
N VAL A 385 20.75 8.20 -5.23
CA VAL A 385 20.93 8.33 -6.70
C VAL A 385 19.96 9.39 -7.20
N LYS A 386 20.43 10.40 -7.91
CA LYS A 386 19.62 11.53 -8.37
C LYS A 386 19.38 11.49 -9.88
N LEU A 387 18.16 11.85 -10.28
CA LEU A 387 17.75 12.15 -11.66
C LEU A 387 17.21 13.59 -11.68
N ASN A 388 18.03 14.53 -12.12
CA ASN A 388 17.75 15.96 -12.00
C ASN A 388 16.94 16.52 -13.17
N ALA A 389 16.96 15.86 -14.32
CA ALA A 389 16.28 16.31 -15.53
C ALA A 389 14.97 15.54 -15.79
N ARG A 390 13.97 16.22 -16.36
CA ARG A 390 12.83 15.57 -16.99
C ARG A 390 13.27 14.84 -18.25
N TYR A 391 12.52 13.78 -18.59
CA TYR A 391 12.71 13.09 -19.88
C TYR A 391 12.60 14.11 -21.03
N GLU A 392 13.52 14.03 -22.01
CA GLU A 392 13.67 14.98 -23.12
C GLU A 392 13.98 16.42 -22.69
N GLU A 393 14.60 16.61 -21.51
CA GLU A 393 15.02 17.93 -20.96
C GLU A 393 13.90 18.98 -20.93
N ARG A 394 12.64 18.54 -20.80
CA ARG A 394 11.49 19.45 -20.75
C ARG A 394 11.55 20.36 -19.53
N PRO A 395 11.25 21.67 -19.68
CA PRO A 395 11.29 22.59 -18.56
C PRO A 395 10.25 22.25 -17.48
N LEU A 396 10.57 22.58 -16.24
CA LEU A 396 9.61 22.52 -15.15
C LEU A 396 8.48 23.55 -15.39
N PRO A 397 7.25 23.28 -14.91
CA PRO A 397 6.14 24.20 -15.03
C PRO A 397 6.44 25.52 -14.30
N GLN A 398 5.97 26.62 -14.89
CA GLN A 398 5.98 27.92 -14.20
C GLN A 398 4.88 27.93 -13.14
N VAL A 399 5.22 28.28 -11.90
CA VAL A 399 4.29 28.29 -10.77
C VAL A 399 4.10 29.68 -10.24
N SER A 400 2.84 30.09 -10.09
CA SER A 400 2.45 31.30 -9.37
C SER A 400 1.77 30.95 -8.05
N ILE A 401 2.06 31.73 -7.00
CA ILE A 401 1.39 31.65 -5.71
C ILE A 401 0.45 32.83 -5.58
N VAL A 402 -0.84 32.57 -5.41
CA VAL A 402 -1.86 33.59 -5.24
C VAL A 402 -2.27 33.69 -3.77
N ASP A 403 -2.09 34.88 -3.21
CA ASP A 403 -2.54 35.21 -1.85
C ASP A 403 -4.05 35.46 -1.84
N LEU A 404 -4.82 34.53 -1.28
CA LEU A 404 -6.27 34.67 -1.15
C LEU A 404 -6.71 35.81 -0.19
N ARG A 405 -5.82 36.28 0.68
CA ARG A 405 -6.07 37.44 1.56
C ARG A 405 -6.16 38.71 0.72
N GLU A 406 -5.26 38.85 -0.25
CA GLU A 406 -5.26 40.00 -1.19
C GLU A 406 -6.44 39.94 -2.16
N GLU A 407 -6.82 38.74 -2.62
CA GLU A 407 -8.04 38.54 -3.42
C GLU A 407 -9.30 39.03 -2.67
N LEU A 408 -9.40 38.67 -1.38
CA LEU A 408 -10.51 39.10 -0.53
C LEU A 408 -10.54 40.63 -0.36
N LYS A 409 -9.39 41.29 -0.18
CA LYS A 409 -9.27 42.75 -0.11
C LYS A 409 -9.71 43.45 -1.41
N LYS A 410 -9.42 42.82 -2.56
CA LYS A 410 -9.89 43.27 -3.89
C LYS A 410 -11.36 43.00 -4.13
N GLY A 411 -12.09 42.40 -3.17
CA GLY A 411 -13.50 42.08 -3.26
C GLY A 411 -13.81 40.73 -3.92
N ASN A 412 -12.80 39.95 -4.32
CA ASN A 412 -13.03 38.61 -4.86
C ASN A 412 -13.36 37.63 -3.74
N ARG A 413 -14.61 37.18 -3.69
CA ARG A 413 -15.12 36.18 -2.73
C ARG A 413 -15.29 34.79 -3.37
N SER A 414 -14.94 34.64 -4.65
CA SER A 414 -14.98 33.36 -5.38
C SER A 414 -13.93 32.39 -4.81
N VAL A 415 -14.15 31.10 -5.02
CA VAL A 415 -13.14 30.04 -4.76
C VAL A 415 -12.01 30.06 -5.80
N LEU A 416 -12.23 30.73 -6.94
CA LEU A 416 -11.25 30.92 -7.99
C LEU A 416 -10.68 32.36 -7.88
N SER A 417 -9.35 32.47 -7.83
CA SER A 417 -8.66 33.76 -7.93
C SER A 417 -8.82 34.38 -9.31
N LEU A 418 -8.62 35.69 -9.41
CA LEU A 418 -8.68 36.41 -10.68
C LEU A 418 -7.63 35.88 -11.67
N GLU A 419 -6.45 35.55 -11.17
CA GLU A 419 -5.37 34.96 -11.99
C GLU A 419 -5.77 33.59 -12.54
N LEU A 420 -6.26 32.68 -11.70
CA LEU A 420 -6.67 31.35 -12.13
C LEU A 420 -7.85 31.42 -13.14
N LYS A 421 -8.77 32.36 -12.96
CA LYS A 421 -9.88 32.57 -13.94
C LYS A 421 -9.34 33.00 -15.30
N ARG A 422 -8.46 33.98 -15.33
CA ARG A 422 -7.82 34.45 -16.58
C ARG A 422 -7.05 33.34 -17.28
N ASP A 423 -6.29 32.54 -16.52
CA ASP A 423 -5.49 31.46 -17.11
C ASP A 423 -6.37 30.31 -17.62
N LEU A 424 -7.50 30.02 -16.94
CA LEU A 424 -8.51 29.10 -17.44
C LEU A 424 -9.15 29.57 -18.74
N GLU A 425 -9.48 30.88 -18.87
CA GLU A 425 -9.98 31.46 -20.12
C GLU A 425 -9.02 31.21 -21.28
N GLN A 426 -7.72 31.48 -21.06
CA GLN A 426 -6.69 31.29 -22.10
C GLN A 426 -6.54 29.83 -22.51
N VAL A 427 -6.59 28.88 -21.53
CA VAL A 427 -6.52 27.43 -21.80
C VAL A 427 -7.71 26.97 -22.64
N LEU A 428 -8.92 27.43 -22.30
CA LEU A 428 -10.13 27.11 -23.05
C LEU A 428 -10.12 27.69 -24.46
N GLU A 429 -9.67 28.93 -24.65
CA GLU A 429 -9.51 29.57 -25.96
C GLU A 429 -8.51 28.80 -26.86
N ARG A 430 -7.43 28.27 -26.28
CA ARG A 430 -6.41 27.48 -26.98
C ARG A 430 -6.82 26.03 -27.19
N ARG A 431 -8.01 25.62 -26.71
CA ARG A 431 -8.50 24.23 -26.71
C ARG A 431 -7.51 23.28 -26.05
N GLU A 432 -6.93 23.70 -24.94
CA GLU A 432 -6.08 22.91 -24.07
C GLU A 432 -6.90 22.38 -22.90
N GLN A 433 -6.28 21.61 -22.00
CA GLN A 433 -6.95 21.06 -20.84
C GLN A 433 -6.38 21.64 -19.53
N ALA A 434 -7.26 21.76 -18.53
CA ALA A 434 -6.88 22.14 -17.18
C ALA A 434 -7.26 21.10 -16.14
N MET A 435 -6.47 21.04 -15.06
CA MET A 435 -6.79 20.22 -13.88
C MET A 435 -6.93 21.13 -12.66
N LEU A 436 -8.02 20.99 -11.92
CA LEU A 436 -8.28 21.73 -10.69
C LEU A 436 -8.26 20.78 -9.50
N PHE A 437 -7.26 20.95 -8.67
CA PHE A 437 -6.97 20.11 -7.54
C PHE A 437 -7.47 20.70 -6.23
N LEU A 438 -8.25 19.93 -5.47
CA LEU A 438 -8.66 20.24 -4.11
C LEU A 438 -8.21 19.13 -3.17
N ASN A 439 -7.30 19.42 -2.24
CA ASN A 439 -6.92 18.42 -1.25
C ASN A 439 -7.94 18.36 -0.10
N ARG A 440 -9.02 17.59 -0.30
CA ARG A 440 -10.02 17.36 0.74
C ARG A 440 -10.14 15.86 1.04
N ARG A 441 -9.48 15.39 2.09
CA ARG A 441 -9.79 14.12 2.75
C ARG A 441 -10.44 14.40 4.09
N GLY A 442 -11.72 14.03 4.25
CA GLY A 442 -12.46 14.16 5.49
C GLY A 442 -12.98 15.58 5.78
N TYR A 443 -13.53 15.76 6.96
CA TYR A 443 -13.89 17.07 7.50
C TYR A 443 -12.59 17.79 7.88
N ALA A 444 -12.17 18.79 7.11
CA ALA A 444 -11.14 19.72 7.54
C ALA A 444 -11.76 20.57 8.67
N GLY A 445 -11.66 20.08 9.88
CA GLY A 445 -12.23 20.71 11.06
C GLY A 445 -11.37 21.84 11.63
N PHE A 446 -10.29 22.27 10.94
CA PHE A 446 -9.48 23.37 11.45
C PHE A 446 -10.15 24.73 11.20
N VAL A 447 -9.84 25.68 12.08
CA VAL A 447 -10.35 27.04 12.04
C VAL A 447 -9.24 28.01 11.66
N SER A 448 -9.48 28.77 10.61
CA SER A 448 -8.54 29.80 10.12
C SER A 448 -9.24 31.13 9.83
N CYS A 449 -8.48 32.20 9.88
CA CYS A 449 -8.93 33.53 9.49
C CYS A 449 -8.65 33.78 8.01
N ARG A 450 -9.70 34.08 7.24
CA ARG A 450 -9.57 34.38 5.80
C ARG A 450 -8.95 35.74 5.51
N ALA A 451 -8.95 36.64 6.51
CA ALA A 451 -8.41 37.99 6.33
C ALA A 451 -6.88 38.06 6.55
N CYS A 452 -6.33 37.25 7.46
CA CYS A 452 -4.89 37.29 7.77
C CYS A 452 -4.18 35.93 7.69
N GLY A 453 -4.91 34.83 7.42
CA GLY A 453 -4.32 33.49 7.36
C GLY A 453 -4.06 32.83 8.73
N HIS A 454 -4.33 33.52 9.85
CA HIS A 454 -4.10 32.94 11.18
C HIS A 454 -4.89 31.64 11.38
N VAL A 455 -4.20 30.60 11.85
CA VAL A 455 -4.79 29.30 12.16
C VAL A 455 -4.77 29.07 13.66
N MET A 456 -5.87 28.53 14.20
CA MET A 456 -5.97 28.16 15.60
C MET A 456 -5.12 26.90 15.84
N LYS A 457 -3.97 27.05 16.49
CA LYS A 457 -3.02 25.98 16.81
C LYS A 457 -3.00 25.65 18.30
N CYS A 458 -2.62 24.42 18.61
CA CYS A 458 -2.38 23.97 19.98
C CYS A 458 -1.09 24.59 20.53
N PRO A 459 -1.11 25.27 21.69
CA PRO A 459 0.09 25.89 22.26
C PRO A 459 1.16 24.89 22.74
N HIS A 460 0.81 23.60 22.85
CA HIS A 460 1.71 22.56 23.36
C HIS A 460 2.29 21.67 22.25
N CYS A 461 1.54 21.47 21.15
CA CYS A 461 1.88 20.51 20.09
C CYS A 461 2.15 21.16 18.73
N ASP A 462 1.85 22.46 18.58
CA ASP A 462 1.92 23.22 17.32
C ASP A 462 1.10 22.64 16.14
N VAL A 463 0.23 21.66 16.38
CA VAL A 463 -0.73 21.16 15.39
C VAL A 463 -2.01 22.00 15.42
N SER A 464 -2.73 22.05 14.29
CA SER A 464 -4.01 22.76 14.21
C SER A 464 -5.05 22.15 15.14
N LEU A 465 -5.88 22.99 15.74
CA LEU A 465 -7.01 22.55 16.56
C LEU A 465 -8.21 22.19 15.68
N SER A 466 -8.86 21.07 15.99
CA SER A 466 -10.04 20.58 15.27
C SER A 466 -11.32 21.14 15.87
N GLU A 467 -12.24 21.63 15.00
CA GLU A 467 -13.55 22.15 15.41
C GLU A 467 -14.51 20.99 15.69
N HIS A 468 -15.14 21.03 16.87
CA HIS A 468 -16.14 20.08 17.31
C HIS A 468 -17.50 20.77 17.58
N ASN A 469 -18.55 19.95 17.69
CA ASN A 469 -19.89 20.44 18.05
C ASN A 469 -19.84 21.26 19.36
N GLY A 470 -20.62 22.32 19.44
CA GLY A 470 -20.68 23.19 20.63
C GLY A 470 -19.60 24.27 20.65
N ASN A 471 -19.07 24.67 19.49
CA ASN A 471 -18.11 25.77 19.36
C ASN A 471 -16.77 25.53 20.09
N ARG A 472 -16.33 24.27 20.19
CA ARG A 472 -15.09 23.86 20.86
C ARG A 472 -14.00 23.51 19.84
N LEU A 473 -12.76 23.87 20.18
CA LEU A 473 -11.56 23.53 19.45
C LEU A 473 -10.70 22.58 20.30
N ILE A 474 -10.35 21.40 19.78
CA ILE A 474 -9.67 20.34 20.52
C ILE A 474 -8.38 19.91 19.80
N CYS A 475 -7.32 19.74 20.58
CA CYS A 475 -6.10 19.10 20.12
C CYS A 475 -6.19 17.58 20.31
N HIS A 476 -6.08 16.81 19.24
CA HIS A 476 -6.15 15.33 19.32
C HIS A 476 -4.82 14.66 19.71
N TYR A 477 -3.77 15.46 19.97
CA TYR A 477 -2.51 14.96 20.52
C TYR A 477 -2.51 14.98 22.05
N CYS A 478 -2.75 16.15 22.63
CA CYS A 478 -2.63 16.32 24.08
C CYS A 478 -3.97 16.52 24.80
N GLY A 479 -5.08 16.64 24.07
CA GLY A 479 -6.39 16.89 24.67
C GLY A 479 -6.66 18.35 25.05
N TYR A 480 -5.76 19.31 24.72
CA TYR A 480 -5.99 20.72 24.98
C TYR A 480 -7.28 21.17 24.30
N GLU A 481 -8.12 21.90 25.04
CA GLU A 481 -9.41 22.39 24.60
C GLU A 481 -9.56 23.90 24.82
N THR A 482 -10.14 24.58 23.84
CA THR A 482 -10.50 26.00 23.95
C THR A 482 -11.80 26.28 23.19
N VAL A 483 -12.42 27.44 23.47
CA VAL A 483 -13.61 27.89 22.76
C VAL A 483 -13.19 28.53 21.42
N LYS A 484 -13.97 28.27 20.37
CA LYS A 484 -13.76 28.93 19.08
C LYS A 484 -14.04 30.41 19.21
N PRO A 485 -13.09 31.29 18.86
CA PRO A 485 -13.29 32.72 18.92
C PRO A 485 -14.27 33.20 17.83
N GLU A 486 -15.10 34.20 18.12
CA GLU A 486 -15.98 34.84 17.15
C GLU A 486 -15.24 35.78 16.22
N ILE A 487 -14.14 36.37 16.72
CA ILE A 487 -13.25 37.25 15.98
C ILE A 487 -11.83 36.69 16.03
N CYS A 488 -11.06 36.98 14.98
CA CYS A 488 -9.68 36.51 14.89
C CYS A 488 -8.82 37.12 16.01
N PRO A 489 -8.13 36.32 16.83
CA PRO A 489 -7.28 36.84 17.91
C PRO A 489 -6.05 37.60 17.39
N SER A 490 -5.66 37.38 16.13
CA SER A 490 -4.50 38.06 15.50
C SER A 490 -4.83 39.40 14.85
N CYS A 491 -5.98 39.50 14.13
CA CYS A 491 -6.28 40.69 13.35
C CYS A 491 -7.65 41.34 13.64
N GLY A 492 -8.44 40.78 14.56
CA GLY A 492 -9.78 41.29 14.91
C GLY A 492 -10.87 41.07 13.86
N SER A 493 -10.58 40.38 12.76
CA SER A 493 -11.56 40.15 11.68
C SER A 493 -12.64 39.11 12.08
N PRO A 494 -13.91 39.32 11.70
CA PRO A 494 -14.98 38.33 11.90
C PRO A 494 -14.91 37.16 10.89
N HIS A 495 -13.98 37.18 9.92
CA HIS A 495 -13.86 36.15 8.89
C HIS A 495 -13.04 34.97 9.37
N ILE A 496 -13.33 34.45 10.58
CA ILE A 496 -12.70 33.25 11.15
C ILE A 496 -13.66 32.06 11.09
N GLY A 497 -13.21 30.93 10.53
CA GLY A 497 -14.02 29.72 10.41
C GLY A 497 -13.38 28.63 9.57
N GLY A 498 -14.08 27.49 9.44
CA GLY A 498 -13.64 26.35 8.63
C GLY A 498 -13.84 26.57 7.13
N PHE A 499 -13.02 25.90 6.31
CA PHE A 499 -13.19 25.89 4.85
C PHE A 499 -14.31 24.94 4.45
N LYS A 500 -15.33 25.41 3.74
CA LYS A 500 -16.56 24.64 3.44
C LYS A 500 -16.69 24.17 1.98
N ALA A 501 -15.84 24.63 1.04
CA ALA A 501 -15.97 24.27 -0.37
C ALA A 501 -15.56 22.80 -0.62
N GLY A 502 -16.36 22.08 -1.42
CA GLY A 502 -16.09 20.73 -1.93
C GLY A 502 -15.98 20.71 -3.45
N THR A 503 -15.53 19.58 -4.03
CA THR A 503 -15.39 19.39 -5.48
C THR A 503 -16.67 19.70 -6.24
N GLN A 504 -17.84 19.30 -5.73
CA GLN A 504 -19.14 19.61 -6.31
C GLN A 504 -19.45 21.11 -6.35
N GLN A 505 -19.03 21.85 -5.32
CA GLN A 505 -19.23 23.30 -5.31
C GLN A 505 -18.29 24.01 -6.29
N ILE A 506 -17.06 23.50 -6.43
CA ILE A 506 -16.10 24.02 -7.42
C ILE A 506 -16.62 23.76 -8.83
N GLU A 507 -17.10 22.56 -9.13
CA GLU A 507 -17.74 22.20 -10.40
C GLU A 507 -18.84 23.20 -10.77
N LYS A 508 -19.79 23.48 -9.85
CA LYS A 508 -20.87 24.47 -10.08
C LYS A 508 -20.36 25.88 -10.31
N VAL A 509 -19.29 26.30 -9.64
CA VAL A 509 -18.69 27.63 -9.86
C VAL A 509 -18.10 27.70 -11.26
N ILE A 510 -17.40 26.65 -11.72
CA ILE A 510 -16.80 26.60 -13.05
C ILE A 510 -17.87 26.59 -14.13
N GLU A 511 -18.91 25.76 -14.00
CA GLU A 511 -20.05 25.73 -14.95
C GLU A 511 -20.73 27.10 -15.08
N LYS A 512 -20.82 27.84 -13.97
CA LYS A 512 -21.39 29.19 -13.97
C LYS A 512 -20.48 30.23 -14.65
N GLU A 513 -19.18 30.20 -14.35
CA GLU A 513 -18.19 31.17 -14.86
C GLU A 513 -17.81 30.85 -16.32
N PHE A 514 -17.77 29.56 -16.70
CA PHE A 514 -17.40 29.05 -18.02
C PHE A 514 -18.49 28.14 -18.62
N PRO A 515 -19.66 28.65 -19.03
CA PRO A 515 -20.78 27.82 -19.45
C PRO A 515 -20.54 26.95 -20.69
N LYS A 516 -19.48 27.23 -21.46
CA LYS A 516 -19.09 26.45 -22.65
C LYS A 516 -18.07 25.36 -22.34
N ALA A 517 -17.47 25.34 -21.16
CA ALA A 517 -16.48 24.38 -20.79
C ALA A 517 -17.12 23.03 -20.40
N ARG A 518 -16.55 21.95 -20.88
CA ARG A 518 -16.95 20.59 -20.50
C ARG A 518 -16.18 20.20 -19.27
N VAL A 519 -16.87 20.05 -18.14
CA VAL A 519 -16.27 19.76 -16.84
C VAL A 519 -16.48 18.31 -16.47
N LEU A 520 -15.45 17.63 -16.01
CA LEU A 520 -15.51 16.32 -15.38
C LEU A 520 -15.10 16.43 -13.91
N ARG A 521 -15.84 15.72 -13.05
CA ARG A 521 -15.50 15.61 -11.64
C ARG A 521 -15.03 14.20 -11.30
N MET A 522 -13.93 14.12 -10.53
CA MET A 522 -13.33 12.88 -10.08
C MET A 522 -13.03 12.93 -8.58
N ASP A 523 -13.90 12.36 -7.79
CA ASP A 523 -13.79 12.21 -6.35
C ASP A 523 -14.30 10.85 -5.89
N PHE A 524 -14.29 10.61 -4.57
CA PHE A 524 -14.75 9.34 -4.01
C PHE A 524 -16.21 9.00 -4.39
N ASP A 525 -17.08 10.02 -4.48
CA ASP A 525 -18.50 9.80 -4.79
C ASP A 525 -18.71 9.42 -6.25
N THR A 526 -17.97 10.02 -7.18
CA THR A 526 -18.07 9.73 -8.62
C THR A 526 -17.36 8.45 -9.03
N THR A 527 -16.49 7.90 -8.18
CA THR A 527 -15.64 6.71 -8.47
C THR A 527 -16.03 5.46 -7.70
N ARG A 528 -17.25 5.39 -7.14
CA ARG A 528 -17.72 4.24 -6.34
C ARG A 528 -17.88 2.95 -7.14
N THR A 529 -18.19 3.02 -8.43
CA THR A 529 -18.36 1.83 -9.27
C THR A 529 -17.03 1.42 -9.92
N LYS A 530 -16.85 0.11 -10.13
CA LYS A 530 -15.60 -0.51 -10.61
C LYS A 530 -15.02 0.17 -11.86
N ASP A 531 -15.87 0.63 -12.78
CA ASP A 531 -15.45 1.14 -14.10
C ASP A 531 -15.51 2.67 -14.22
N SER A 532 -16.10 3.37 -13.23
CA SER A 532 -16.29 4.82 -13.32
C SER A 532 -14.97 5.58 -13.33
N TYR A 533 -14.01 5.13 -12.53
CA TYR A 533 -12.65 5.69 -12.47
C TYR A 533 -11.97 5.67 -13.85
N GLU A 534 -11.94 4.51 -14.48
CA GLU A 534 -11.28 4.32 -15.79
C GLU A 534 -12.02 5.07 -16.91
N LYS A 535 -13.36 5.13 -16.85
CA LYS A 535 -14.18 5.87 -17.83
C LYS A 535 -13.91 7.37 -17.77
N ILE A 536 -13.88 7.97 -16.58
CA ILE A 536 -13.59 9.41 -16.41
C ILE A 536 -12.21 9.74 -16.99
N LEU A 537 -11.20 8.94 -16.67
CA LEU A 537 -9.84 9.17 -17.17
C LEU A 537 -9.73 8.97 -18.67
N ALA A 538 -10.37 7.94 -19.22
CA ALA A 538 -10.38 7.69 -20.66
C ALA A 538 -11.07 8.83 -21.43
N SER A 539 -12.21 9.34 -20.91
CA SER A 539 -12.92 10.47 -21.48
C SER A 539 -12.07 11.74 -21.46
N PHE A 540 -11.39 12.02 -20.34
CA PHE A 540 -10.49 13.18 -20.25
C PHE A 540 -9.27 13.04 -21.18
N ALA A 541 -8.66 11.85 -21.24
CA ALA A 541 -7.54 11.57 -22.15
C ALA A 541 -7.90 11.72 -23.63
N LYS A 542 -9.16 11.41 -24.02
CA LYS A 542 -9.68 11.59 -25.38
C LYS A 542 -10.12 13.03 -25.69
N HIS A 543 -9.90 13.97 -24.77
CA HIS A 543 -10.32 15.37 -24.91
C HIS A 543 -11.85 15.55 -25.02
N GLU A 544 -12.62 14.66 -24.39
CA GLU A 544 -14.07 14.80 -24.29
C GLU A 544 -14.48 15.82 -23.21
N ALA A 545 -13.52 16.24 -22.37
CA ALA A 545 -13.68 17.30 -21.39
C ALA A 545 -12.46 18.24 -21.37
N ASP A 546 -12.70 19.48 -21.00
CA ASP A 546 -11.73 20.58 -21.00
C ASP A 546 -11.14 20.80 -19.61
N ILE A 547 -11.93 20.59 -18.55
CA ILE A 547 -11.52 20.79 -17.17
C ILE A 547 -11.82 19.52 -16.35
N LEU A 548 -10.81 19.03 -15.65
CA LEU A 548 -10.93 17.95 -14.67
C LEU A 548 -10.82 18.50 -13.25
N VAL A 549 -11.90 18.42 -12.49
CA VAL A 549 -11.95 18.82 -11.07
C VAL A 549 -11.85 17.60 -10.20
N GLY A 550 -10.94 17.58 -9.22
CA GLY A 550 -10.89 16.42 -8.35
C GLY A 550 -9.98 16.56 -7.14
N THR A 551 -9.87 15.45 -6.43
CA THR A 551 -9.03 15.31 -5.25
C THR A 551 -7.69 14.65 -5.61
N GLN A 552 -6.97 14.10 -4.64
CA GLN A 552 -5.68 13.41 -4.85
C GLN A 552 -5.70 12.34 -5.96
N MET A 553 -6.88 11.83 -6.33
CA MET A 553 -7.01 10.82 -7.37
C MET A 553 -6.61 11.32 -8.77
N ILE A 554 -6.77 12.63 -9.05
CA ILE A 554 -6.42 13.21 -10.37
C ILE A 554 -4.91 13.47 -10.49
N VAL A 555 -4.20 13.57 -9.37
CA VAL A 555 -2.78 13.95 -9.34
C VAL A 555 -1.88 12.73 -9.50
N LYS A 556 -2.39 11.51 -9.33
CA LYS A 556 -1.59 10.28 -9.25
C LYS A 556 -1.76 9.38 -10.47
N GLY A 557 -0.66 8.83 -10.98
CA GLY A 557 -0.66 7.70 -11.91
C GLY A 557 -1.09 7.97 -13.36
N HIS A 558 -1.36 9.24 -13.75
CA HIS A 558 -1.85 9.57 -15.09
C HIS A 558 -0.97 10.56 -15.81
N ASP A 559 -0.92 10.41 -17.12
CA ASP A 559 -0.20 11.30 -18.02
C ASP A 559 -1.17 11.88 -19.08
N PHE A 560 -1.39 13.20 -19.01
CA PHE A 560 -2.28 13.92 -19.91
C PHE A 560 -1.47 14.99 -20.65
N PRO A 561 -1.03 14.71 -21.88
CA PRO A 561 -0.15 15.63 -22.60
C PRO A 561 -0.79 16.98 -22.96
N ASN A 562 -2.13 17.07 -22.99
CA ASN A 562 -2.85 18.30 -23.27
C ASN A 562 -3.11 19.20 -22.04
N VAL A 563 -2.75 18.74 -20.84
CA VAL A 563 -2.88 19.53 -19.62
C VAL A 563 -1.75 20.55 -19.55
N THR A 564 -2.07 21.80 -19.74
CA THR A 564 -1.14 22.93 -19.68
C THR A 564 -1.32 23.78 -18.42
N LEU A 565 -2.46 23.69 -17.74
CA LEU A 565 -2.73 24.42 -16.49
C LEU A 565 -3.15 23.49 -15.37
N VAL A 566 -2.54 23.67 -14.20
CA VAL A 566 -2.97 23.05 -12.94
C VAL A 566 -3.31 24.14 -11.93
N GLY A 567 -4.54 24.15 -11.43
CA GLY A 567 -4.97 25.03 -10.35
C GLY A 567 -5.12 24.27 -9.04
N VAL A 568 -4.39 24.68 -8.01
CA VAL A 568 -4.58 24.21 -6.63
C VAL A 568 -5.52 25.20 -5.91
N ILE A 569 -6.72 24.74 -5.57
CA ILE A 569 -7.81 25.62 -5.09
C ILE A 569 -7.58 26.13 -3.67
N ALA A 570 -7.05 25.32 -2.77
CA ALA A 570 -6.76 25.68 -1.39
C ALA A 570 -5.64 24.80 -0.83
N ALA A 571 -4.42 25.27 -0.89
CA ALA A 571 -3.24 24.55 -0.37
C ALA A 571 -3.31 24.37 1.15
N ASP A 572 -3.95 25.31 1.85
CA ASP A 572 -4.11 25.33 3.31
C ASP A 572 -4.83 24.11 3.88
N LEU A 573 -5.65 23.43 3.08
CA LEU A 573 -6.39 22.24 3.53
C LEU A 573 -5.49 21.08 3.92
N SER A 574 -4.36 20.92 3.24
CA SER A 574 -3.35 19.90 3.61
C SER A 574 -2.41 20.40 4.69
N LEU A 575 -2.10 21.69 4.66
CA LEU A 575 -1.16 22.31 5.55
C LEU A 575 -1.64 22.36 7.01
N ASN A 576 -2.95 22.51 7.19
CA ASN A 576 -3.56 22.70 8.51
C ASN A 576 -4.34 21.46 8.99
N MET A 577 -3.83 20.28 8.70
CA MET A 577 -4.32 19.04 9.32
C MET A 577 -3.79 18.90 10.76
N ASP A 578 -4.46 18.09 11.56
CA ASP A 578 -4.09 17.71 12.93
C ASP A 578 -2.99 16.62 12.97
N ASP A 579 -1.94 16.75 12.15
CA ASP A 579 -0.88 15.74 11.99
C ASP A 579 0.45 16.45 11.76
N TYR A 580 1.51 16.01 12.43
CA TYR A 580 2.85 16.57 12.27
C TYR A 580 3.44 16.39 10.86
N HIS A 581 2.90 15.50 10.03
CA HIS A 581 3.28 15.36 8.63
C HIS A 581 2.63 16.37 7.68
N CYS A 582 1.83 17.33 8.19
CA CYS A 582 1.04 18.21 7.32
C CYS A 582 1.92 19.04 6.36
N GLY A 583 3.07 19.55 6.81
CA GLY A 583 4.04 20.27 5.98
C GLY A 583 4.60 19.39 4.85
N GLU A 584 5.05 18.20 5.20
CA GLU A 584 5.59 17.21 4.26
C GLU A 584 4.54 16.77 3.22
N ARG A 585 3.35 16.39 3.67
CA ARG A 585 2.26 16.00 2.77
C ARG A 585 1.82 17.12 1.84
N THR A 586 1.84 18.37 2.33
CA THR A 586 1.52 19.53 1.51
C THR A 586 2.55 19.72 0.41
N PHE A 587 3.83 19.70 0.76
CA PHE A 587 4.91 19.78 -0.22
C PHE A 587 4.79 18.68 -1.28
N GLN A 588 4.63 17.43 -0.86
CA GLN A 588 4.50 16.25 -1.75
C GLN A 588 3.32 16.40 -2.72
N LEU A 589 2.15 16.77 -2.20
CA LEU A 589 0.94 16.92 -3.00
C LEU A 589 1.01 18.07 -3.99
N LEU A 590 1.55 19.22 -3.56
CA LEU A 590 1.71 20.39 -4.42
C LEU A 590 2.71 20.10 -5.55
N THR A 591 3.86 19.52 -5.22
CA THR A 591 4.89 19.16 -6.21
C THR A 591 4.35 18.12 -7.22
N GLN A 592 3.60 17.13 -6.76
CA GLN A 592 2.95 16.15 -7.64
C GLN A 592 1.90 16.82 -8.54
N ALA A 593 1.06 17.71 -7.99
CA ALA A 593 0.02 18.42 -8.74
C ALA A 593 0.64 19.32 -9.82
N VAL A 594 1.59 20.17 -9.43
CA VAL A 594 2.35 21.03 -10.35
C VAL A 594 3.01 20.21 -11.46
N GLY A 595 3.62 19.09 -11.09
CA GLY A 595 4.30 18.18 -12.04
C GLY A 595 3.38 17.52 -13.08
N ARG A 596 2.05 17.70 -13.01
CA ARG A 596 1.09 17.21 -14.03
C ARG A 596 0.97 18.14 -15.24
N SER A 597 1.27 19.42 -15.10
CA SER A 597 1.24 20.34 -16.22
C SER A 597 2.50 20.25 -17.08
N GLY A 598 2.35 20.51 -18.39
CA GLY A 598 3.46 20.60 -19.33
C GLY A 598 4.16 19.26 -19.62
N ARG A 599 3.43 18.16 -19.65
CA ARG A 599 3.95 16.83 -20.04
C ARG A 599 3.92 16.59 -21.55
N GLY A 600 3.22 17.44 -22.27
CA GLY A 600 3.23 17.47 -23.74
C GLY A 600 4.33 18.39 -24.30
N ASN A 601 4.12 18.85 -25.51
CA ASN A 601 5.07 19.74 -26.21
C ASN A 601 4.89 21.23 -25.84
N ARG A 602 3.97 21.54 -24.94
CA ARG A 602 3.68 22.92 -24.50
C ARG A 602 4.16 23.16 -23.08
N PRO A 603 4.62 24.37 -22.75
CA PRO A 603 5.04 24.69 -21.39
C PRO A 603 3.85 24.58 -20.41
N GLY A 604 4.10 24.06 -19.23
CA GLY A 604 3.10 23.93 -18.19
C GLY A 604 3.06 25.16 -17.30
N GLN A 605 1.87 25.47 -16.79
CA GLN A 605 1.63 26.48 -15.77
C GLN A 605 0.90 25.87 -14.58
N ALA A 606 1.16 26.41 -13.38
CA ALA A 606 0.41 26.04 -12.19
C ALA A 606 0.12 27.26 -11.32
N VAL A 607 -1.07 27.32 -10.76
CA VAL A 607 -1.51 28.37 -9.84
C VAL A 607 -1.82 27.74 -8.49
N ILE A 608 -1.10 28.14 -7.45
CA ILE A 608 -1.33 27.67 -6.07
C ILE A 608 -2.04 28.78 -5.29
N GLN A 609 -3.30 28.58 -4.94
CA GLN A 609 -4.09 29.50 -4.12
C GLN A 609 -3.96 29.15 -2.65
N THR A 610 -3.64 30.12 -1.80
CA THR A 610 -3.42 29.91 -0.37
C THR A 610 -3.66 31.19 0.46
N TYR A 611 -3.99 31.01 1.75
CA TYR A 611 -4.01 32.07 2.76
C TYR A 611 -2.66 32.23 3.49
N GLN A 612 -1.68 31.34 3.21
CA GLN A 612 -0.35 31.32 3.83
C GLN A 612 0.76 31.24 2.76
N PRO A 613 0.87 32.24 1.87
CA PRO A 613 1.83 32.17 0.76
C PRO A 613 3.30 32.16 1.22
N GLU A 614 3.58 32.60 2.45
CA GLU A 614 4.93 32.62 3.01
C GLU A 614 5.38 31.27 3.59
N HIS A 615 4.48 30.26 3.68
CA HIS A 615 4.81 28.98 4.30
C HIS A 615 5.87 28.23 3.49
N TYR A 616 6.93 27.77 4.15
CA TYR A 616 8.10 27.13 3.52
C TYR A 616 7.71 25.95 2.61
N SER A 617 6.74 25.10 3.00
CA SER A 617 6.29 23.96 2.17
C SER A 617 5.69 24.42 0.85
N ILE A 618 4.95 25.56 0.85
CA ILE A 618 4.33 26.14 -0.36
C ILE A 618 5.40 26.78 -1.23
N GLN A 619 6.30 27.58 -0.62
CA GLN A 619 7.39 28.24 -1.32
C GLN A 619 8.33 27.24 -1.98
N ALA A 620 8.73 26.19 -1.26
CA ALA A 620 9.60 25.15 -1.78
C ALA A 620 8.90 24.33 -2.89
N ALA A 621 7.59 24.02 -2.76
CA ALA A 621 6.83 23.32 -3.79
C ALA A 621 6.69 24.15 -5.08
N ALA A 622 6.56 25.48 -4.97
CA ALA A 622 6.46 26.37 -6.12
C ALA A 622 7.73 26.35 -6.98
N ILE A 623 8.90 26.27 -6.37
CA ILE A 623 10.18 26.16 -7.07
C ILE A 623 10.63 24.70 -7.27
N GLN A 624 9.83 23.75 -6.78
CA GLN A 624 10.09 22.29 -6.82
C GLN A 624 11.45 21.91 -6.19
N ASP A 625 11.86 22.60 -5.14
CA ASP A 625 13.12 22.39 -4.42
C ASP A 625 12.87 21.55 -3.15
N TYR A 626 13.12 20.24 -3.27
CA TYR A 626 12.98 19.31 -2.16
C TYR A 626 14.04 19.54 -1.07
N GLU A 627 15.28 19.88 -1.43
CA GLU A 627 16.36 20.04 -0.45
C GLU A 627 16.11 21.24 0.46
N LYS A 628 15.61 22.36 -0.12
CA LYS A 628 15.16 23.52 0.66
C LYS A 628 14.02 23.14 1.61
N PHE A 629 13.02 22.42 1.11
CA PHE A 629 11.92 21.91 1.95
C PHE A 629 12.44 21.04 3.09
N TYR A 630 13.30 20.03 2.78
CA TYR A 630 13.86 19.12 3.77
C TYR A 630 14.58 19.85 4.89
N LYS A 631 15.42 20.81 4.57
CA LYS A 631 16.17 21.59 5.55
C LYS A 631 15.27 22.33 6.55
N GLU A 632 14.23 22.99 6.05
CA GLU A 632 13.28 23.73 6.88
C GLU A 632 12.42 22.78 7.75
N GLU A 633 11.85 21.76 7.14
CA GLU A 633 11.02 20.79 7.85
C GLU A 633 11.80 20.03 8.92
N MET A 634 13.03 19.59 8.62
CA MET A 634 13.89 18.92 9.61
C MET A 634 14.24 19.82 10.81
N GLY A 635 14.36 21.11 10.60
CA GLY A 635 14.52 22.06 11.70
C GLY A 635 13.36 22.01 12.69
N TYR A 636 12.11 21.96 12.19
CA TYR A 636 10.91 21.77 13.02
C TYR A 636 10.85 20.40 13.69
N ARG A 637 11.21 19.32 12.94
CA ARG A 637 11.20 17.95 13.49
C ARG A 637 12.21 17.80 14.65
N MET A 638 13.40 18.39 14.51
CA MET A 638 14.42 18.40 15.56
C MET A 638 13.98 19.20 16.79
N LEU A 639 13.34 20.36 16.59
CA LEU A 639 12.89 21.21 17.68
C LEU A 639 11.78 20.56 18.51
N LEU A 640 10.91 19.78 17.87
CA LEU A 640 9.72 19.22 18.49
C LEU A 640 9.84 17.70 18.76
N ASP A 641 11.02 17.10 18.57
CA ASP A 641 11.27 15.65 18.68
C ASP A 641 10.24 14.82 17.90
N TYR A 642 10.01 15.16 16.62
CA TYR A 642 9.20 14.35 15.72
C TYR A 642 10.05 13.48 14.79
N PRO A 643 9.54 12.32 14.33
CA PRO A 643 10.24 11.52 13.31
C PRO A 643 10.60 12.34 12.05
N PRO A 644 11.77 12.10 11.44
CA PRO A 644 12.80 11.11 11.79
C PRO A 644 13.82 11.58 12.84
N ALA A 645 13.75 12.81 13.38
CA ALA A 645 14.67 13.31 14.37
C ALA A 645 14.58 12.57 15.74
N ALA A 646 13.41 11.98 16.00
CA ALA A 646 13.14 11.07 17.10
C ALA A 646 12.19 9.97 16.64
N HIS A 647 12.00 8.94 17.47
CA HIS A 647 11.00 7.89 17.22
C HIS A 647 9.73 8.17 17.99
N MET A 648 8.61 7.73 17.45
CA MET A 648 7.31 7.90 18.09
C MET A 648 6.55 6.58 18.16
N MET A 649 6.03 6.25 19.35
CA MET A 649 5.10 5.16 19.56
C MET A 649 3.73 5.72 19.95
N THR A 650 2.69 5.29 19.27
CA THR A 650 1.31 5.62 19.62
C THR A 650 0.65 4.39 20.25
N VAL A 651 0.15 4.54 21.46
CA VAL A 651 -0.71 3.56 22.11
C VAL A 651 -2.17 3.96 21.83
N PHE A 652 -2.87 3.15 21.06
CA PHE A 652 -4.25 3.37 20.68
C PHE A 652 -5.17 2.46 21.48
N GLY A 653 -6.18 3.02 22.14
CA GLY A 653 -7.21 2.31 22.87
C GLY A 653 -8.59 2.48 22.23
N ALA A 654 -9.39 1.41 22.19
CA ALA A 654 -10.77 1.46 21.71
C ALA A 654 -11.72 0.58 22.54
N CYS A 655 -12.89 1.10 22.90
CA CYS A 655 -13.91 0.40 23.67
C CYS A 655 -15.31 0.98 23.41
N GLN A 656 -16.35 0.15 23.56
CA GLN A 656 -17.74 0.63 23.53
C GLN A 656 -18.13 1.40 24.81
N ASP A 657 -17.46 1.13 25.91
CA ASP A 657 -17.65 1.80 27.18
C ASP A 657 -16.59 2.91 27.34
N GLU A 658 -17.04 4.17 27.39
CA GLU A 658 -16.18 5.34 27.44
C GLU A 658 -15.41 5.43 28.76
N GLU A 659 -16.09 5.18 29.92
CA GLU A 659 -15.49 5.28 31.24
C GLU A 659 -14.43 4.15 31.44
N LEU A 660 -14.77 2.94 30.98
CA LEU A 660 -13.82 1.83 31.00
C LEU A 660 -12.56 2.15 30.18
N LEU A 661 -12.72 2.77 28.99
CA LEU A 661 -11.60 3.19 28.16
C LEU A 661 -10.74 4.27 28.85
N LYS A 662 -11.38 5.31 29.42
CA LYS A 662 -10.68 6.38 30.14
C LYS A 662 -9.83 5.83 31.29
N ASN A 663 -10.43 4.96 32.10
CA ASN A 663 -9.74 4.31 33.21
C ASN A 663 -8.56 3.46 32.73
N ALA A 664 -8.74 2.68 31.68
CA ALA A 664 -7.69 1.85 31.13
C ALA A 664 -6.52 2.69 30.60
N MET A 665 -6.79 3.75 29.83
CA MET A 665 -5.76 4.63 29.31
C MET A 665 -5.03 5.39 30.41
N TYR A 666 -5.71 5.77 31.48
CA TYR A 666 -5.09 6.32 32.68
C TYR A 666 -4.16 5.31 33.38
N TYR A 667 -4.57 4.04 33.55
CA TYR A 667 -3.68 3.01 34.09
C TYR A 667 -2.46 2.73 33.20
N ILE A 668 -2.63 2.79 31.90
CA ILE A 668 -1.51 2.69 30.94
C ILE A 668 -0.55 3.87 31.14
N GLU A 669 -1.06 5.10 31.24
CA GLU A 669 -0.25 6.29 31.53
C GLU A 669 0.56 6.13 32.82
N VAL A 670 -0.11 5.76 33.93
CA VAL A 670 0.53 5.56 35.23
C VAL A 670 1.62 4.47 35.15
N PHE A 671 1.32 3.37 34.44
CA PHE A 671 2.31 2.29 34.27
C PHE A 671 3.53 2.76 33.48
N ILE A 672 3.34 3.48 32.37
CA ILE A 672 4.42 4.03 31.55
C ILE A 672 5.29 4.95 32.40
N ARG A 673 4.71 5.89 33.15
CA ARG A 673 5.45 6.79 34.06
C ARG A 673 6.27 6.03 35.11
N ARG A 674 5.79 4.87 35.55
CA ARG A 674 6.46 4.04 36.56
C ARG A 674 7.64 3.27 35.99
N VAL A 675 7.56 2.81 34.72
CA VAL A 675 8.60 1.94 34.11
C VAL A 675 9.63 2.71 33.29
N SER A 676 9.43 4.02 33.11
CA SER A 676 10.30 4.89 32.33
C SER A 676 10.93 5.97 33.20
N PRO A 677 12.24 6.26 33.04
CA PRO A 677 12.88 7.42 33.67
C PRO A 677 12.16 8.72 33.25
N LYS A 678 11.93 9.62 34.22
CA LYS A 678 11.11 10.84 33.99
C LYS A 678 11.70 11.82 32.98
N GLU A 679 13.00 11.79 32.77
CA GLU A 679 13.74 12.79 32.00
C GLU A 679 13.93 12.46 30.51
N GLU A 680 13.72 11.20 30.11
CA GLU A 680 14.04 10.72 28.75
C GLU A 680 12.81 10.48 27.86
N LEU A 681 11.65 10.19 28.44
CA LEU A 681 10.45 9.87 27.68
C LEU A 681 9.47 11.04 27.63
N HIS A 682 9.24 11.56 26.43
CA HIS A 682 8.22 12.58 26.21
C HIS A 682 6.86 11.93 25.95
N MET A 683 5.94 11.99 26.90
CA MET A 683 4.60 11.42 26.81
C MET A 683 3.54 12.50 26.65
N ILE A 684 2.68 12.33 25.66
CA ILE A 684 1.58 13.23 25.30
C ILE A 684 0.25 12.45 25.34
N GLY A 685 -0.75 12.98 26.02
CA GLY A 685 -2.04 12.32 26.27
C GLY A 685 -2.07 11.64 27.64
N PRO A 686 -3.13 10.84 27.95
CA PRO A 686 -4.17 10.33 27.05
C PRO A 686 -5.12 11.41 26.51
N ALA A 687 -5.49 11.30 25.25
CA ALA A 687 -6.41 12.21 24.58
C ALA A 687 -7.37 11.46 23.65
N ALA A 688 -8.50 12.09 23.28
CA ALA A 688 -9.38 11.54 22.27
C ALA A 688 -8.65 11.47 20.91
N ALA A 689 -8.78 10.36 20.19
CA ALA A 689 -8.25 10.25 18.82
C ALA A 689 -8.93 11.26 17.89
N SER A 690 -8.31 11.57 16.71
CA SER A 690 -8.86 12.51 15.71
C SER A 690 -10.31 12.19 15.32
N VAL A 691 -10.69 10.92 15.35
CA VAL A 691 -12.07 10.49 15.31
C VAL A 691 -12.38 9.76 16.64
N GLY A 692 -12.81 10.49 17.62
CA GLY A 692 -12.98 10.00 19.01
C GLY A 692 -14.06 8.94 19.19
N LYS A 693 -15.05 8.83 18.26
CA LYS A 693 -16.10 7.81 18.29
C LYS A 693 -16.49 7.37 16.89
N VAL A 694 -16.52 6.04 16.63
CA VAL A 694 -16.99 5.45 15.37
C VAL A 694 -17.84 4.22 15.68
N LYS A 695 -19.07 4.17 15.15
CA LYS A 695 -20.02 3.05 15.36
C LYS A 695 -20.12 2.64 16.85
N ASP A 696 -20.32 3.63 17.71
CA ASP A 696 -20.41 3.49 19.17
C ASP A 696 -19.15 2.94 19.87
N VAL A 697 -18.01 2.94 19.20
CA VAL A 697 -16.70 2.62 19.79
C VAL A 697 -15.94 3.92 20.04
N TYR A 698 -15.64 4.21 21.30
CA TYR A 698 -14.80 5.34 21.73
C TYR A 698 -13.32 5.01 21.51
N ARG A 699 -12.51 6.04 21.24
CA ARG A 699 -11.09 5.91 20.86
C ARG A 699 -10.25 6.94 21.59
N GLN A 700 -9.13 6.49 22.16
CA GLN A 700 -8.14 7.34 22.80
C GLN A 700 -6.73 6.98 22.37
N VAL A 701 -5.79 7.93 22.51
CA VAL A 701 -4.38 7.77 22.14
C VAL A 701 -3.46 8.30 23.23
N ILE A 702 -2.30 7.69 23.35
CA ILE A 702 -1.13 8.21 24.07
C ILE A 702 0.03 8.17 23.08
N HIS A 703 0.75 9.28 22.94
CA HIS A 703 1.96 9.36 22.13
C HIS A 703 3.20 9.37 23.02
N LEU A 704 4.17 8.56 22.68
CA LEU A 704 5.46 8.46 23.36
C LEU A 704 6.55 8.79 22.36
N LYS A 705 7.45 9.73 22.68
CA LYS A 705 8.57 10.11 21.84
C LYS A 705 9.88 9.84 22.56
N HIS A 706 10.85 9.29 21.87
CA HIS A 706 12.20 9.04 22.35
C HIS A 706 13.19 8.96 21.20
N ARG A 707 14.45 9.33 21.43
CA ARG A 707 15.47 9.27 20.38
C ARG A 707 15.95 7.86 20.09
N ASP A 708 15.85 6.96 21.06
CA ASP A 708 16.22 5.55 20.92
C ASP A 708 14.97 4.68 20.71
N ILE A 709 14.89 4.00 19.57
CA ILE A 709 13.82 3.06 19.21
C ILE A 709 13.82 1.82 20.12
N CYS A 710 15.00 1.37 20.56
CA CYS A 710 15.12 0.21 21.44
C CYS A 710 14.47 0.48 22.80
N PHE A 711 14.58 1.71 23.30
CA PHE A 711 13.90 2.13 24.52
C PHE A 711 12.37 2.05 24.38
N LEU A 712 11.81 2.59 23.29
CA LEU A 712 10.38 2.52 23.02
C LEU A 712 9.90 1.07 22.87
N THR A 713 10.68 0.22 22.21
CA THR A 713 10.39 -1.20 22.08
C THR A 713 10.35 -1.91 23.43
N ALA A 714 11.31 -1.63 24.31
CA ALA A 714 11.34 -2.19 25.67
C ALA A 714 10.15 -1.70 26.52
N VAL A 715 9.73 -0.44 26.39
CA VAL A 715 8.52 0.09 27.05
C VAL A 715 7.29 -0.63 26.53
N ARG A 716 7.17 -0.83 25.21
CA ARG A 716 6.06 -1.56 24.60
C ARG A 716 5.96 -2.98 25.13
N GLU A 717 7.07 -3.74 25.14
CA GLU A 717 7.08 -5.13 25.62
C GLU A 717 6.62 -5.25 27.10
N LYS A 718 7.07 -4.31 27.95
CA LYS A 718 6.61 -4.26 29.33
C LYS A 718 5.11 -3.96 29.42
N LEU A 719 4.62 -3.07 28.54
CA LEU A 719 3.22 -2.68 28.50
C LEU A 719 2.34 -3.81 27.96
N GLU A 720 2.78 -4.53 26.93
CA GLU A 720 2.08 -5.73 26.42
C GLU A 720 1.90 -6.78 27.54
N LYS A 721 2.96 -7.08 28.27
CA LYS A 721 2.91 -7.99 29.44
C LYS A 721 1.95 -7.48 30.52
N TYR A 722 2.00 -6.17 30.83
CA TYR A 722 1.10 -5.55 31.81
C TYR A 722 -0.36 -5.70 31.39
N ILE A 723 -0.69 -5.46 30.11
CA ILE A 723 -2.05 -5.61 29.56
C ILE A 723 -2.50 -7.07 29.61
N GLU A 724 -1.62 -8.01 29.23
CA GLU A 724 -1.92 -9.44 29.19
C GLU A 724 -2.31 -10.01 30.56
N ILE A 725 -1.55 -9.68 31.62
CA ILE A 725 -1.77 -10.20 32.97
C ILE A 725 -2.97 -9.57 33.67
N ASN A 726 -3.42 -8.38 33.26
CA ASN A 726 -4.51 -7.65 33.90
C ASN A 726 -5.85 -7.86 33.20
N SER A 727 -6.76 -8.54 33.88
CA SER A 727 -8.10 -8.87 33.34
C SER A 727 -8.96 -7.65 32.98
N GLY A 728 -8.67 -6.47 33.53
CA GLY A 728 -9.38 -5.22 33.26
C GLY A 728 -9.29 -4.77 31.80
N PHE A 729 -8.26 -5.21 31.06
CA PHE A 729 -8.08 -4.85 29.65
C PHE A 729 -8.79 -5.78 28.67
N ARG A 730 -9.39 -6.89 29.11
CA ARG A 730 -9.97 -7.93 28.21
C ARG A 730 -11.06 -7.42 27.25
N LYS A 731 -11.78 -6.36 27.62
CA LYS A 731 -12.85 -5.75 26.80
C LYS A 731 -12.37 -4.55 25.99
N ILE A 732 -11.09 -4.19 26.09
CA ILE A 732 -10.51 -3.02 25.48
C ILE A 732 -9.57 -3.48 24.38
N TYR A 733 -9.75 -2.94 23.19
CA TYR A 733 -8.81 -3.15 22.10
C TYR A 733 -7.64 -2.17 22.28
N ILE A 734 -6.44 -2.71 22.51
CA ILE A 734 -5.21 -1.91 22.59
C ILE A 734 -4.33 -2.27 21.39
N GLN A 735 -3.77 -1.25 20.77
CA GLN A 735 -2.89 -1.39 19.61
C GLN A 735 -1.70 -0.43 19.74
N PHE A 736 -0.55 -0.88 19.28
CA PHE A 736 0.67 -0.08 19.20
C PHE A 736 0.96 0.31 17.74
N ASP A 737 1.46 1.51 17.56
CA ASP A 737 1.92 2.02 16.27
C ASP A 737 3.30 2.64 16.45
N MET A 738 4.31 2.03 15.85
CA MET A 738 5.69 2.50 15.86
C MET A 738 5.97 3.26 14.56
N ASN A 739 6.51 4.46 14.67
CA ASN A 739 6.93 5.29 13.55
C ASN A 739 8.41 5.59 13.63
#